data_c59c21d6c268cbfcc96d7577428fb478
#
_entry.id   c59c21d6c268cbfcc96d7577428fb478
#
_cell.length_a   1.000
_cell.length_b   1.000
_cell.length_c   1.000
_cell.angle_alpha   90.00
_cell.angle_beta   90.00
_cell.angle_gamma   90.00
#
_symmetry.space_group_name_H-M   'P 1'
#
loop_
_entity.id
_entity.type
_entity.pdbx_description
1 polymer ?
#
loop_
_entity_poly.entity_id
_entity_poly.type
_entity_poly.pdbx_seq_one_letter_code
_entity_poly.pdbx_strand_id
1 'polypeptide(L)'
;MIARWVLIFLSFISLANAQNPVVKGSVTDAVTGEALAGVNVFLNSSHGVATDAEGRYTLSVPPGKNTIRFRFIGYMPFEKTIEAVDGQHITLDVGMQVQAGMLDEVVVSAARYEQKISDVIVSMDVLGAERIESTHTVMVETALQQVSGVMFLDDQVSIRGGNGYSYGVGSRVLLLLDGLPMLTGGGGEAKWDFVPLENLSQIEILKGASSALYGSSALNGVINIRTAYPGEKPETAITLYSGIYGNPRRREIAWWDAQPFYSGARFSHSRRIGNLDLVGGANVHTDKGYRENENEKYIRANLNTRYRFRKIKGMAAGLNANAMFNEGGNFLLWLNGDTGVYRASPDFDQHFKNTRFNLDPHLTWHRNNDSRHTLKGRFYKVTYDSDSLHNYDNTFFGEYQYLKKWENKLSITAGASATSVETVSNLFGSARHTASNQSVYIQAEKQYREWRFSFGSRYEWHRINRERQASKPLFRAGVNYQAGKYTFLRGSFGQGFRYPAIAEKYAATAVGALKIFPNDTLMPEYGWNAEMGIKQGFSPGNVQGYADAALFWTEYRDMIEFTFGQHYPPGLTNPTLIDFFNYTGFRAYNITNARIAGMEVNFTGRGSAGIAKFTFSAGYTYTNPVDKDFGKRENTASTNKNILKYRFYHNVKVAFDVSVKEFSTGLNLDYHSHIINIDRAFEDSLRVNGVAVPIFILPGLYEYRQKHNTGDVLVNWRFAWQPAERLKVSFIINNLFNREYMTRPA
;
A
#
# COMPACT_ATOMS: atom_id res chain seq x y z
N MET A 1 69.32 -75.80 5.80
CA MET A 1 69.55 -75.54 4.35
C MET A 1 68.55 -74.48 3.90
N ILE A 2 69.08 -73.34 3.61
CA ILE A 2 68.64 -72.24 2.79
C ILE A 2 67.21 -71.73 2.98
N ALA A 3 67.06 -70.73 3.87
CA ALA A 3 65.92 -69.80 3.93
C ALA A 3 65.99 -68.81 2.77
N ARG A 4 64.90 -68.75 2.04
CA ARG A 4 64.71 -67.65 1.03
C ARG A 4 63.88 -66.53 1.71
N TRP A 5 64.48 -65.37 1.85
CA TRP A 5 63.82 -64.11 2.22
C TRP A 5 63.02 -63.58 1.03
N VAL A 6 61.70 -63.44 1.23
CA VAL A 6 60.83 -62.69 0.32
C VAL A 6 60.54 -61.37 0.99
N LEU A 7 61.13 -60.27 0.48
CA LEU A 7 60.79 -58.93 0.84
C LEU A 7 59.45 -58.55 0.15
N ILE A 8 58.39 -58.43 0.95
CA ILE A 8 57.15 -57.82 0.47
C ILE A 8 57.31 -56.33 0.65
N PHE A 9 57.49 -55.62 -0.47
CA PHE A 9 57.36 -54.16 -0.57
C PHE A 9 55.88 -53.79 -0.47
N LEU A 10 55.40 -53.44 0.73
CA LEU A 10 54.11 -52.79 0.93
C LEU A 10 54.21 -51.34 0.43
N SER A 11 53.79 -51.11 -0.82
CA SER A 11 53.52 -49.78 -1.38
C SER A 11 52.35 -49.19 -0.61
N PHE A 12 52.60 -48.28 0.33
CA PHE A 12 51.62 -47.39 0.89
C PHE A 12 51.16 -46.47 -0.25
N ILE A 13 50.05 -46.83 -0.91
CA ILE A 13 49.30 -45.88 -1.73
C ILE A 13 48.61 -44.99 -0.72
N SER A 14 49.17 -43.82 -0.43
CA SER A 14 48.49 -42.73 0.20
C SER A 14 47.38 -42.33 -0.75
N LEU A 15 46.15 -42.75 -0.46
CA LEU A 15 44.93 -42.15 -1.00
C LEU A 15 44.91 -40.70 -0.47
N ALA A 16 45.56 -39.80 -1.21
CA ALA A 16 45.35 -38.39 -1.02
C ALA A 16 43.86 -38.17 -1.28
N ASN A 17 43.12 -37.99 -0.17
CA ASN A 17 41.77 -37.43 -0.27
C ASN A 17 41.92 -36.04 -0.90
N ALA A 18 41.75 -35.95 -2.21
CA ALA A 18 41.67 -34.70 -2.91
C ALA A 18 40.43 -33.94 -2.35
N GLN A 19 40.71 -33.03 -1.43
CA GLN A 19 39.65 -32.14 -0.95
C GLN A 19 39.40 -31.08 -2.02
N ASN A 20 38.21 -31.09 -2.58
CA ASN A 20 37.83 -30.07 -3.54
C ASN A 20 38.12 -28.66 -2.97
N PRO A 21 38.70 -27.78 -3.78
CA PRO A 21 38.91 -26.36 -3.42
C PRO A 21 37.60 -25.73 -2.97
N VAL A 22 37.68 -24.82 -2.03
CA VAL A 22 36.51 -24.12 -1.47
C VAL A 22 36.62 -22.62 -1.66
N VAL A 23 35.66 -22.02 -2.30
CA VAL A 23 35.52 -20.58 -2.46
C VAL A 23 34.55 -20.05 -1.42
N LYS A 24 35.00 -19.09 -0.64
CA LYS A 24 34.20 -18.41 0.38
C LYS A 24 34.23 -16.90 0.14
N GLY A 25 33.17 -16.20 0.55
CA GLY A 25 33.14 -14.75 0.46
C GLY A 25 31.77 -14.19 0.86
N SER A 26 31.67 -12.88 0.74
CA SER A 26 30.44 -12.15 0.94
C SER A 26 29.99 -11.48 -0.35
N VAL A 27 28.68 -11.35 -0.53
CA VAL A 27 28.07 -10.60 -1.62
C VAL A 27 27.32 -9.41 -1.04
N THR A 28 27.65 -8.22 -1.51
CA THR A 28 27.06 -6.97 -1.04
C THR A 28 26.54 -6.15 -2.22
N ASP A 29 25.66 -5.21 -1.96
CA ASP A 29 25.35 -4.12 -2.90
C ASP A 29 26.59 -3.25 -3.08
N ALA A 30 26.98 -2.99 -4.31
CA ALA A 30 28.21 -2.24 -4.63
C ALA A 30 28.16 -0.76 -4.24
N VAL A 31 26.97 -0.19 -4.02
CA VAL A 31 26.76 1.22 -3.69
C VAL A 31 26.49 1.38 -2.20
N THR A 32 25.55 0.59 -1.66
CA THR A 32 25.15 0.70 -0.25
C THR A 32 25.98 -0.17 0.69
N GLY A 33 26.68 -1.20 0.14
CA GLY A 33 27.39 -2.22 0.93
C GLY A 33 26.48 -3.13 1.76
N GLU A 34 25.16 -3.07 1.55
CA GLU A 34 24.22 -3.95 2.22
C GLU A 34 24.46 -5.40 1.80
N ALA A 35 24.48 -6.31 2.78
CA ALA A 35 24.62 -7.72 2.53
C ALA A 35 23.43 -8.28 1.73
N LEU A 36 23.70 -8.94 0.61
CA LEU A 36 22.67 -9.51 -0.26
C LEU A 36 22.42 -10.97 0.08
N ALA A 37 21.33 -11.23 0.83
CA ALA A 37 20.90 -12.58 1.17
C ALA A 37 20.13 -13.22 0.01
N GLY A 38 20.41 -14.52 -0.28
CA GLY A 38 19.71 -15.26 -1.33
C GLY A 38 20.26 -15.02 -2.75
N VAL A 39 21.49 -14.48 -2.88
CA VAL A 39 22.19 -14.42 -4.15
C VAL A 39 22.55 -15.84 -4.60
N ASN A 40 22.21 -16.23 -5.82
CA ASN A 40 22.60 -17.51 -6.38
C ASN A 40 24.07 -17.43 -6.85
N VAL A 41 24.93 -18.21 -6.20
CA VAL A 41 26.35 -18.34 -6.52
C VAL A 41 26.58 -19.74 -7.09
N PHE A 42 26.94 -19.87 -8.37
CA PHE A 42 26.95 -21.17 -9.03
C PHE A 42 28.02 -21.27 -10.13
N LEU A 43 28.43 -22.48 -10.41
CA LEU A 43 29.29 -22.83 -11.55
C LEU A 43 28.45 -23.17 -12.80
N ASN A 44 27.39 -23.99 -12.58
CA ASN A 44 26.45 -24.44 -13.63
C ASN A 44 25.06 -24.65 -12.97
N SER A 45 24.07 -25.11 -13.73
CA SER A 45 22.70 -25.26 -13.28
C SER A 45 22.48 -26.28 -12.15
N SER A 46 23.43 -27.18 -11.90
CA SER A 46 23.34 -28.24 -10.89
C SER A 46 24.29 -28.06 -9.71
N HIS A 47 25.19 -27.07 -9.76
CA HIS A 47 26.22 -26.87 -8.73
C HIS A 47 26.30 -25.41 -8.31
N GLY A 48 25.61 -25.08 -7.21
CA GLY A 48 25.54 -23.72 -6.69
C GLY A 48 25.03 -23.69 -5.25
N VAL A 49 25.12 -22.51 -4.63
CA VAL A 49 24.65 -22.19 -3.27
C VAL A 49 23.99 -20.82 -3.27
N ALA A 50 23.13 -20.57 -2.31
CA ALA A 50 22.61 -19.21 -2.05
C ALA A 50 23.37 -18.55 -0.91
N THR A 51 23.52 -17.22 -0.95
CA THR A 51 24.09 -16.46 0.17
C THR A 51 23.17 -16.48 1.40
N ASP A 52 23.76 -16.48 2.58
CA ASP A 52 23.04 -16.38 3.85
C ASP A 52 22.55 -14.93 4.12
N ALA A 53 21.96 -14.71 5.31
CA ALA A 53 21.41 -13.39 5.69
C ALA A 53 22.48 -12.29 5.79
N GLU A 54 23.74 -12.66 5.95
CA GLU A 54 24.88 -11.76 5.96
C GLU A 54 25.56 -11.67 4.57
N GLY A 55 24.92 -12.21 3.53
CA GLY A 55 25.46 -12.23 2.18
C GLY A 55 26.61 -13.22 1.98
N ARG A 56 26.95 -14.08 2.95
CA ARG A 56 28.08 -14.99 2.87
C ARG A 56 27.73 -16.27 2.14
N TYR A 57 28.71 -16.81 1.42
CA TYR A 57 28.58 -18.09 0.73
C TYR A 57 29.81 -18.96 0.92
N THR A 58 29.64 -20.24 0.70
CA THR A 58 30.72 -21.22 0.64
C THR A 58 30.38 -22.22 -0.47
N LEU A 59 31.18 -22.21 -1.54
CA LEU A 59 31.00 -23.04 -2.72
C LEU A 59 32.22 -23.96 -2.91
N SER A 60 32.00 -25.25 -2.96
CA SER A 60 33.03 -26.22 -3.37
C SER A 60 33.15 -26.17 -4.88
N VAL A 61 34.36 -26.13 -5.43
CA VAL A 61 34.62 -26.06 -6.88
C VAL A 61 35.58 -27.21 -7.28
N PRO A 62 35.52 -27.73 -8.49
CA PRO A 62 36.52 -28.69 -8.94
C PRO A 62 37.89 -27.99 -9.15
N PRO A 63 39.00 -28.72 -9.06
CA PRO A 63 40.33 -28.19 -9.44
C PRO A 63 40.36 -27.70 -10.88
N GLY A 64 41.17 -26.67 -11.14
CA GLY A 64 41.31 -26.06 -12.45
C GLY A 64 40.59 -24.73 -12.64
N LYS A 65 40.37 -24.35 -13.88
CA LYS A 65 39.74 -23.09 -14.24
C LYS A 65 38.22 -23.16 -14.09
N ASN A 66 37.67 -22.35 -13.19
CA ASN A 66 36.25 -22.28 -12.89
C ASN A 66 35.69 -20.86 -13.07
N THR A 67 34.54 -20.73 -13.69
CA THR A 67 33.81 -19.45 -13.76
C THR A 67 32.65 -19.48 -12.80
N ILE A 68 32.76 -18.70 -11.72
CA ILE A 68 31.70 -18.54 -10.72
C ILE A 68 30.77 -17.41 -11.16
N ARG A 69 29.50 -17.68 -11.15
CA ARG A 69 28.45 -16.73 -11.53
C ARG A 69 27.60 -16.36 -10.32
N PHE A 70 27.32 -15.05 -10.21
CA PHE A 70 26.49 -14.48 -9.17
C PHE A 70 25.24 -13.89 -9.84
N ARG A 71 24.07 -14.32 -9.40
CA ARG A 71 22.79 -13.78 -9.90
C ARG A 71 21.87 -13.46 -8.73
N PHE A 72 21.39 -12.23 -8.74
CA PHE A 72 20.39 -11.77 -7.79
C PHE A 72 19.36 -10.89 -8.51
N ILE A 73 18.10 -10.98 -8.07
CA ILE A 73 17.02 -10.23 -8.69
C ILE A 73 17.24 -8.74 -8.44
N GLY A 74 17.21 -7.93 -9.52
CA GLY A 74 17.46 -6.49 -9.44
C GLY A 74 18.93 -6.09 -9.54
N TYR A 75 19.86 -7.05 -9.70
CA TYR A 75 21.29 -6.79 -9.84
C TYR A 75 21.84 -7.28 -11.17
N MET A 76 22.88 -6.61 -11.67
CA MET A 76 23.62 -7.07 -12.84
C MET A 76 24.31 -8.40 -12.53
N PRO A 77 24.18 -9.42 -13.40
CA PRO A 77 24.92 -10.64 -13.24
C PRO A 77 26.41 -10.36 -13.16
N PHE A 78 27.09 -10.95 -12.19
CA PHE A 78 28.54 -10.84 -12.04
C PHE A 78 29.18 -12.21 -12.28
N GLU A 79 30.26 -12.26 -13.03
CA GLU A 79 31.01 -13.47 -13.31
C GLU A 79 32.50 -13.24 -13.00
N LYS A 80 33.13 -14.24 -12.37
CA LYS A 80 34.57 -14.24 -12.08
C LYS A 80 35.16 -15.59 -12.37
N THR A 81 36.16 -15.60 -13.20
CA THR A 81 36.95 -16.80 -13.44
C THR A 81 38.10 -16.88 -12.45
N ILE A 82 38.26 -18.01 -11.82
CA ILE A 82 39.32 -18.35 -10.86
C ILE A 82 40.03 -19.63 -11.30
N GLU A 83 41.24 -19.82 -10.84
CA GLU A 83 41.99 -21.05 -10.98
C GLU A 83 42.12 -21.67 -9.57
N ALA A 84 41.62 -22.86 -9.39
CA ALA A 84 41.52 -23.52 -8.10
C ALA A 84 42.41 -24.77 -8.05
N VAL A 85 43.20 -24.92 -7.00
CA VAL A 85 44.08 -26.07 -6.75
C VAL A 85 43.54 -26.90 -5.61
N ASP A 86 43.72 -28.22 -5.66
CA ASP A 86 43.26 -29.14 -4.63
C ASP A 86 43.58 -28.68 -3.21
N GLY A 87 42.55 -28.69 -2.34
CA GLY A 87 42.67 -28.27 -0.93
C GLY A 87 42.73 -26.76 -0.72
N GLN A 88 42.67 -25.92 -1.78
CA GLN A 88 42.81 -24.46 -1.67
C GLN A 88 41.53 -23.82 -1.10
N HIS A 89 41.73 -22.85 -0.23
CA HIS A 89 40.69 -21.91 0.23
C HIS A 89 40.86 -20.56 -0.47
N ILE A 90 39.89 -20.19 -1.30
CA ILE A 90 39.87 -18.91 -2.04
C ILE A 90 38.82 -17.99 -1.41
N THR A 91 39.23 -16.76 -1.08
CA THR A 91 38.28 -15.71 -0.65
C THR A 91 37.91 -14.84 -1.85
N LEU A 92 36.59 -14.71 -2.12
CA LEU A 92 36.08 -13.89 -3.20
C LEU A 92 34.87 -13.10 -2.71
N ASP A 93 35.09 -11.84 -2.31
CA ASP A 93 34.02 -10.89 -1.99
C ASP A 93 33.56 -10.16 -3.26
N VAL A 94 32.25 -9.98 -3.41
CA VAL A 94 31.63 -9.44 -4.61
C VAL A 94 30.66 -8.32 -4.25
N GLY A 95 30.93 -7.11 -4.80
CA GLY A 95 29.94 -6.03 -4.84
C GLY A 95 29.10 -6.13 -6.12
N MET A 96 27.83 -6.47 -6.01
CA MET A 96 26.92 -6.50 -7.17
C MET A 96 26.34 -5.11 -7.43
N GLN A 97 26.32 -4.71 -8.69
CA GLN A 97 25.71 -3.46 -9.11
C GLN A 97 24.23 -3.66 -9.38
N VAL A 98 23.40 -2.71 -8.91
CA VAL A 98 21.97 -2.70 -9.22
C VAL A 98 21.78 -2.63 -10.74
N GLN A 99 20.94 -3.48 -11.25
CA GLN A 99 20.60 -3.47 -12.68
C GLN A 99 19.75 -2.22 -12.96
N ALA A 100 20.29 -1.28 -13.74
CA ALA A 100 19.73 0.05 -13.95
C ALA A 100 18.47 0.10 -14.85
N GLY A 101 17.82 -1.02 -15.12
CA GLY A 101 16.58 -1.06 -15.92
C GLY A 101 15.34 -0.81 -15.04
N MET A 102 14.45 0.08 -15.42
CA MET A 102 13.18 0.30 -14.70
C MET A 102 12.29 -0.96 -14.66
N LEU A 103 12.45 -1.88 -15.60
CA LEU A 103 11.76 -3.19 -15.61
C LEU A 103 12.39 -4.23 -14.66
N ASP A 104 13.56 -3.96 -14.13
CA ASP A 104 14.27 -4.82 -13.18
C ASP A 104 14.04 -4.43 -11.73
N GLU A 105 13.22 -3.40 -11.48
CA GLU A 105 12.84 -2.97 -10.14
C GLU A 105 12.26 -4.14 -9.34
N VAL A 106 12.73 -4.29 -8.09
CA VAL A 106 12.38 -5.43 -7.24
C VAL A 106 11.16 -5.12 -6.40
N VAL A 107 10.19 -6.02 -6.45
CA VAL A 107 8.93 -5.94 -5.72
C VAL A 107 8.68 -7.22 -4.94
N VAL A 108 7.91 -7.13 -3.87
CA VAL A 108 7.60 -8.28 -2.99
C VAL A 108 6.10 -8.59 -2.99
N SER A 109 5.25 -7.57 -3.08
CA SER A 109 3.83 -7.73 -2.80
C SER A 109 3.08 -8.63 -3.80
N ALA A 110 3.54 -8.72 -5.05
CA ALA A 110 2.82 -9.51 -6.06
C ALA A 110 2.80 -11.02 -5.78
N ALA A 111 3.87 -11.55 -5.14
CA ALA A 111 4.01 -12.98 -4.85
C ALA A 111 4.42 -13.30 -3.40
N ARG A 112 4.54 -12.28 -2.55
CA ARG A 112 5.07 -12.35 -1.19
C ARG A 112 6.55 -12.79 -1.10
N TYR A 113 7.28 -12.64 -2.20
CA TYR A 113 8.73 -12.77 -2.27
C TYR A 113 9.29 -11.87 -3.37
N GLU A 114 10.60 -11.63 -3.34
CA GLU A 114 11.32 -10.72 -4.24
C GLU A 114 11.25 -11.22 -5.69
N GLN A 115 10.74 -10.35 -6.59
CA GLN A 115 10.68 -10.59 -8.04
C GLN A 115 10.81 -9.27 -8.79
N LYS A 116 11.14 -9.32 -10.09
CA LYS A 116 11.20 -8.13 -10.94
C LYS A 116 9.79 -7.65 -11.28
N ILE A 117 9.61 -6.35 -11.43
CA ILE A 117 8.32 -5.78 -11.86
C ILE A 117 7.89 -6.24 -13.25
N SER A 118 8.85 -6.60 -14.12
CA SER A 118 8.58 -7.21 -15.43
C SER A 118 7.94 -8.60 -15.34
N ASP A 119 8.21 -9.33 -14.26
CA ASP A 119 7.74 -10.69 -14.03
C ASP A 119 6.34 -10.75 -13.41
N VAL A 120 5.86 -9.61 -12.91
CA VAL A 120 4.58 -9.51 -12.22
C VAL A 120 3.41 -9.73 -13.18
N ILE A 121 2.46 -10.58 -12.78
CA ILE A 121 1.31 -11.00 -13.60
C ILE A 121 0.05 -10.14 -13.40
N VAL A 122 0.09 -9.16 -12.52
CA VAL A 122 -1.00 -8.20 -12.23
C VAL A 122 -0.49 -6.77 -12.43
N SER A 123 -1.41 -5.82 -12.60
CA SER A 123 -1.01 -4.40 -12.61
C SER A 123 -0.44 -4.00 -11.27
N MET A 124 0.73 -3.39 -11.32
CA MET A 124 1.46 -2.95 -10.14
C MET A 124 2.25 -1.68 -10.43
N ASP A 125 2.18 -0.72 -9.51
CA ASP A 125 3.04 0.46 -9.50
C ASP A 125 3.96 0.45 -8.28
N VAL A 126 5.10 1.10 -8.43
CA VAL A 126 6.10 1.26 -7.37
C VAL A 126 6.51 2.72 -7.27
N LEU A 127 6.50 3.25 -6.06
CA LEU A 127 7.09 4.52 -5.71
C LEU A 127 8.35 4.26 -4.89
N GLY A 128 9.50 4.40 -5.51
CA GLY A 128 10.79 4.29 -4.81
C GLY A 128 11.06 5.51 -3.93
N ALA A 129 12.01 5.38 -2.99
CA ALA A 129 12.37 6.43 -2.03
C ALA A 129 12.72 7.76 -2.72
N GLU A 130 13.53 7.73 -3.79
CA GLU A 130 13.92 8.91 -4.56
C GLU A 130 12.70 9.68 -5.10
N ARG A 131 11.68 8.98 -5.60
CA ARG A 131 10.46 9.61 -6.09
C ARG A 131 9.61 10.18 -4.96
N ILE A 132 9.53 9.50 -3.80
CA ILE A 132 8.84 10.02 -2.62
C ILE A 132 9.54 11.28 -2.10
N GLU A 133 10.86 11.26 -2.01
CA GLU A 133 11.66 12.42 -1.60
C GLU A 133 11.56 13.59 -2.58
N SER A 134 11.55 13.33 -3.90
CA SER A 134 11.44 14.40 -4.91
C SER A 134 10.12 15.16 -4.83
N THR A 135 9.07 14.54 -4.30
CA THR A 135 7.78 15.22 -4.10
C THR A 135 7.79 16.18 -2.92
N HIS A 136 8.78 16.06 -2.01
CA HIS A 136 8.88 16.84 -0.78
C HIS A 136 7.58 16.86 0.05
N THR A 137 6.79 15.79 -0.07
CA THR A 137 5.48 15.69 0.57
C THR A 137 5.61 15.60 2.09
N VAL A 138 4.65 16.17 2.79
CA VAL A 138 4.49 16.01 4.24
C VAL A 138 3.55 14.86 4.61
N MET A 139 2.77 14.36 3.66
CA MET A 139 1.79 13.27 3.82
C MET A 139 2.00 12.18 2.76
N VAL A 140 1.81 10.91 3.14
CA VAL A 140 1.98 9.78 2.22
C VAL A 140 0.91 9.74 1.13
N GLU A 141 -0.29 10.23 1.41
CA GLU A 141 -1.41 10.33 0.47
C GLU A 141 -1.05 11.16 -0.75
N THR A 142 -0.34 12.27 -0.55
CA THR A 142 0.10 13.15 -1.64
C THR A 142 1.04 12.41 -2.61
N ALA A 143 1.91 11.53 -2.10
CA ALA A 143 2.73 10.68 -2.95
C ALA A 143 1.89 9.63 -3.69
N LEU A 144 0.93 9.00 -3.02
CA LEU A 144 0.04 8.01 -3.59
C LEU A 144 -0.92 8.59 -4.64
N GLN A 145 -1.36 9.84 -4.45
CA GLN A 145 -2.19 10.55 -5.41
C GLN A 145 -1.51 10.76 -6.78
N GLN A 146 -0.20 10.60 -6.88
CA GLN A 146 0.52 10.67 -8.17
C GLN A 146 0.44 9.36 -8.97
N VAL A 147 -0.10 8.29 -8.38
CA VAL A 147 -0.24 6.99 -9.04
C VAL A 147 -1.55 6.93 -9.82
N SER A 148 -1.48 6.54 -11.09
CA SER A 148 -2.65 6.39 -11.93
C SER A 148 -3.65 5.41 -11.33
N GLY A 149 -4.96 5.71 -11.46
CA GLY A 149 -6.03 4.89 -10.91
C GLY A 149 -6.13 4.86 -9.37
N VAL A 150 -5.28 5.61 -8.66
CA VAL A 150 -5.37 5.80 -7.20
C VAL A 150 -5.96 7.18 -6.94
N MET A 151 -7.05 7.21 -6.19
CA MET A 151 -7.76 8.42 -5.81
C MET A 151 -8.03 8.41 -4.31
N PHE A 152 -8.11 9.59 -3.73
CA PHE A 152 -8.57 9.79 -2.35
C PHE A 152 -9.84 10.61 -2.36
N LEU A 153 -10.81 10.18 -1.59
CA LEU A 153 -12.00 10.94 -1.22
C LEU A 153 -11.96 11.07 0.29
N ASP A 154 -11.62 12.26 0.76
CA ASP A 154 -11.18 12.44 2.12
C ASP A 154 -9.97 11.50 2.40
N ASP A 155 -9.87 10.83 3.53
CA ASP A 155 -8.80 9.86 3.83
C ASP A 155 -9.03 8.47 3.21
N GLN A 156 -10.10 8.30 2.44
CA GLN A 156 -10.47 7.01 1.89
C GLN A 156 -9.87 6.77 0.51
N VAL A 157 -8.95 5.81 0.43
CA VAL A 157 -8.30 5.42 -0.83
C VAL A 157 -9.23 4.58 -1.71
N SER A 158 -9.25 4.90 -3.00
CA SER A 158 -9.94 4.14 -4.04
C SER A 158 -8.95 3.76 -5.14
N ILE A 159 -8.88 2.48 -5.47
CA ILE A 159 -8.12 1.98 -6.61
C ILE A 159 -9.11 1.61 -7.71
N ARG A 160 -8.96 2.21 -8.91
CA ARG A 160 -9.81 1.97 -10.08
C ARG A 160 -11.32 2.10 -9.79
N GLY A 161 -11.69 3.06 -8.93
CA GLY A 161 -13.09 3.30 -8.55
C GLY A 161 -13.73 2.25 -7.64
N GLY A 162 -12.95 1.33 -7.07
CA GLY A 162 -13.46 0.25 -6.23
C GLY A 162 -14.07 0.69 -4.90
N ASN A 163 -13.57 1.77 -4.31
CA ASN A 163 -14.19 2.44 -3.18
C ASN A 163 -14.90 3.72 -3.62
N GLY A 164 -16.07 4.00 -3.04
CA GLY A 164 -16.66 5.33 -2.98
C GLY A 164 -16.38 5.96 -1.63
N TYR A 165 -17.12 7.01 -1.32
CA TYR A 165 -17.11 7.61 0.00
C TYR A 165 -17.98 6.77 0.94
N SER A 166 -17.42 6.28 2.04
CA SER A 166 -18.12 5.46 3.03
C SER A 166 -17.85 5.94 4.47
N TYR A 167 -17.70 7.26 4.63
CA TYR A 167 -17.50 7.91 5.94
C TYR A 167 -16.29 7.35 6.71
N GLY A 168 -15.23 6.97 5.98
CA GLY A 168 -14.00 6.42 6.56
C GLY A 168 -14.05 4.94 6.94
N VAL A 169 -15.18 4.24 6.74
CA VAL A 169 -15.36 2.87 7.24
C VAL A 169 -15.31 1.85 6.10
N GLY A 170 -14.76 0.66 6.37
CA GLY A 170 -14.87 -0.48 5.47
C GLY A 170 -14.03 -0.41 4.21
N SER A 171 -12.72 -0.17 4.32
CA SER A 171 -11.83 -0.14 3.15
C SER A 171 -11.81 -1.46 2.39
N ARG A 172 -11.87 -1.38 1.03
CA ARG A 172 -11.63 -2.48 0.10
C ARG A 172 -10.19 -2.53 -0.42
N VAL A 173 -9.36 -1.60 0.04
CA VAL A 173 -7.92 -1.56 -0.23
C VAL A 173 -7.20 -1.85 1.08
N LEU A 174 -6.36 -2.88 1.06
CA LEU A 174 -5.60 -3.27 2.24
C LEU A 174 -4.32 -2.46 2.33
N LEU A 175 -4.17 -1.69 3.40
CA LEU A 175 -2.92 -1.02 3.75
C LEU A 175 -2.04 -1.98 4.55
N LEU A 176 -0.78 -2.11 4.12
CA LEU A 176 0.26 -2.87 4.80
C LEU A 176 1.45 -1.97 5.13
N LEU A 177 2.05 -2.19 6.29
CA LEU A 177 3.38 -1.69 6.64
C LEU A 177 4.30 -2.90 6.87
N ASP A 178 5.34 -3.04 6.04
CA ASP A 178 6.26 -4.19 6.02
C ASP A 178 5.55 -5.56 5.84
N GLY A 179 4.45 -5.54 5.06
CA GLY A 179 3.62 -6.71 4.79
C GLY A 179 2.69 -7.11 5.95
N LEU A 180 2.52 -6.26 6.97
CA LEU A 180 1.61 -6.44 8.10
C LEU A 180 0.39 -5.51 7.95
N PRO A 181 -0.87 -6.01 8.13
CA PRO A 181 -2.07 -5.19 8.02
C PRO A 181 -2.08 -3.98 8.96
N MET A 182 -2.52 -2.82 8.45
CA MET A 182 -2.53 -1.55 9.16
C MET A 182 -3.89 -0.83 9.01
N LEU A 183 -4.97 -1.59 9.11
CA LEU A 183 -6.33 -1.06 9.21
C LEU A 183 -6.80 -1.11 10.67
N THR A 184 -7.64 -0.16 11.08
CA THR A 184 -8.24 -0.17 12.42
C THR A 184 -9.19 -1.36 12.59
N GLY A 185 -9.24 -1.91 13.78
CA GLY A 185 -9.99 -3.13 14.04
C GLY A 185 -11.51 -2.95 13.94
N GLY A 186 -12.06 -1.87 14.51
CA GLY A 186 -13.49 -1.59 14.51
C GLY A 186 -14.00 -1.04 13.18
N GLY A 187 -13.29 -0.08 12.58
CA GLY A 187 -13.70 0.62 11.37
C GLY A 187 -13.18 0.01 10.07
N GLY A 188 -12.06 -0.70 10.10
CA GLY A 188 -11.38 -1.13 8.87
C GLY A 188 -10.82 0.04 8.06
N GLU A 189 -10.36 1.10 8.73
CA GLU A 189 -9.84 2.33 8.15
C GLU A 189 -8.31 2.33 8.05
N ALA A 190 -7.76 3.00 7.05
CA ALA A 190 -6.34 3.34 7.00
C ALA A 190 -6.07 4.65 7.75
N LYS A 191 -5.04 4.69 8.60
CA LYS A 191 -4.57 5.90 9.29
C LYS A 191 -3.25 6.33 8.68
N TRP A 192 -3.31 7.18 7.66
CA TRP A 192 -2.18 7.57 6.80
C TRP A 192 -1.14 8.39 7.54
N ASP A 193 -1.56 9.29 8.42
CA ASP A 193 -0.72 10.11 9.29
C ASP A 193 0.19 9.28 10.22
N PHE A 194 -0.17 8.01 10.45
CA PHE A 194 0.61 7.07 11.25
C PHE A 194 1.75 6.39 10.47
N VAL A 195 1.82 6.54 9.15
CA VAL A 195 2.90 5.99 8.30
C VAL A 195 4.21 6.75 8.47
N PRO A 196 5.35 6.09 8.81
CA PRO A 196 6.62 6.76 9.06
C PRO A 196 7.33 7.17 7.78
N LEU A 197 6.96 8.31 7.18
CA LEU A 197 7.54 8.86 5.95
C LEU A 197 9.07 9.04 6.00
N GLU A 198 9.62 9.28 7.18
CA GLU A 198 11.04 9.50 7.42
C GLU A 198 11.91 8.26 7.20
N ASN A 199 11.32 7.07 7.12
CA ASN A 199 12.01 5.78 7.03
C ASN A 199 11.50 4.89 5.89
N LEU A 200 10.96 5.46 4.82
CA LEU A 200 10.44 4.68 3.70
C LEU A 200 11.54 4.25 2.72
N SER A 201 11.46 3.01 2.24
CA SER A 201 12.27 2.53 1.11
C SER A 201 11.49 2.53 -0.20
N GLN A 202 10.24 2.06 -0.17
CA GLN A 202 9.35 2.07 -1.34
C GLN A 202 7.90 1.84 -0.93
N ILE A 203 6.97 2.22 -1.81
CA ILE A 203 5.54 1.90 -1.71
C ILE A 203 5.16 1.07 -2.93
N GLU A 204 4.57 -0.10 -2.70
CA GLU A 204 4.11 -1.03 -3.72
C GLU A 204 2.59 -1.02 -3.77
N ILE A 205 2.01 -0.76 -4.93
CA ILE A 205 0.57 -0.68 -5.15
C ILE A 205 0.12 -1.79 -6.09
N LEU A 206 -0.52 -2.83 -5.57
CA LEU A 206 -1.16 -3.87 -6.36
C LEU A 206 -2.59 -3.46 -6.67
N LYS A 207 -2.97 -3.54 -7.95
CA LYS A 207 -4.31 -3.20 -8.42
C LYS A 207 -5.12 -4.45 -8.73
N GLY A 208 -6.39 -4.47 -8.33
CA GLY A 208 -7.29 -5.60 -8.50
C GLY A 208 -7.30 -6.59 -7.34
N ALA A 209 -8.13 -7.64 -7.45
CA ALA A 209 -8.40 -8.57 -6.37
C ALA A 209 -7.16 -9.39 -5.95
N SER A 210 -6.72 -9.19 -4.73
CA SER A 210 -5.55 -9.83 -4.13
C SER A 210 -5.87 -10.61 -2.85
N SER A 211 -7.17 -10.84 -2.57
CA SER A 211 -7.60 -11.51 -1.33
C SER A 211 -7.11 -12.96 -1.21
N ALA A 212 -6.86 -13.65 -2.33
CA ALA A 212 -6.25 -14.99 -2.29
C ALA A 212 -4.85 -15.02 -1.68
N LEU A 213 -4.13 -13.89 -1.61
CA LEU A 213 -2.84 -13.78 -0.91
C LEU A 213 -2.96 -13.07 0.45
N TYR A 214 -3.74 -12.00 0.49
CA TYR A 214 -3.73 -11.06 1.60
C TYR A 214 -4.98 -11.10 2.46
N GLY A 215 -6.04 -11.80 2.00
CA GLY A 215 -7.28 -11.97 2.75
C GLY A 215 -8.28 -10.83 2.58
N SER A 216 -9.15 -10.70 3.56
CA SER A 216 -10.18 -9.65 3.61
C SER A 216 -9.59 -8.26 3.45
N SER A 217 -10.37 -7.32 2.88
CA SER A 217 -10.00 -5.95 2.52
C SER A 217 -9.02 -5.78 1.35
N ALA A 218 -8.46 -6.88 0.79
CA ALA A 218 -7.68 -6.83 -0.44
C ALA A 218 -8.54 -7.10 -1.69
N LEU A 219 -9.78 -6.64 -1.69
CA LEU A 219 -10.76 -6.88 -2.76
C LEU A 219 -10.45 -6.04 -4.00
N ASN A 220 -10.01 -4.79 -3.82
CA ASN A 220 -9.68 -3.85 -4.91
C ASN A 220 -8.20 -3.64 -5.10
N GLY A 221 -7.39 -4.01 -4.12
CA GLY A 221 -5.94 -3.87 -4.18
C GLY A 221 -5.26 -3.89 -2.82
N VAL A 222 -3.94 -3.74 -2.89
CA VAL A 222 -3.07 -3.69 -1.72
C VAL A 222 -2.08 -2.54 -1.89
N ILE A 223 -1.91 -1.74 -0.87
CA ILE A 223 -0.83 -0.76 -0.75
C ILE A 223 0.12 -1.26 0.33
N ASN A 224 1.33 -1.63 -0.04
CA ASN A 224 2.34 -2.10 0.88
C ASN A 224 3.48 -1.09 0.99
N ILE A 225 3.59 -0.49 2.15
CA ILE A 225 4.62 0.48 2.50
C ILE A 225 5.78 -0.28 3.13
N ARG A 226 6.99 -0.08 2.60
CA ARG A 226 8.18 -0.75 3.08
C ARG A 226 9.12 0.25 3.73
N THR A 227 9.59 -0.09 4.91
CA THR A 227 10.57 0.70 5.64
C THR A 227 12.00 0.37 5.22
N ALA A 228 12.90 1.34 5.39
CA ALA A 228 14.31 1.17 5.07
C ALA A 228 15.08 0.47 6.20
N TYR A 229 16.19 -0.18 5.82
CA TYR A 229 17.23 -0.67 6.73
C TYR A 229 18.54 0.06 6.47
N PRO A 230 19.46 0.12 7.44
CA PRO A 230 20.70 0.87 7.27
C PRO A 230 21.63 0.24 6.23
N GLY A 231 22.27 1.10 5.43
CA GLY A 231 23.39 0.77 4.57
C GLY A 231 24.70 0.50 5.34
N GLU A 232 25.84 0.59 4.66
CA GLU A 232 27.17 0.46 5.28
C GLU A 232 27.49 1.61 6.21
N LYS A 233 27.13 2.83 5.83
CA LYS A 233 27.44 4.05 6.58
C LYS A 233 26.23 4.48 7.38
N PRO A 234 26.45 5.00 8.61
CA PRO A 234 25.38 5.65 9.34
C PRO A 234 24.84 6.86 8.57
N GLU A 235 23.52 6.98 8.50
CA GLU A 235 22.84 8.10 7.85
C GLU A 235 21.96 8.81 8.86
N THR A 236 22.00 10.15 8.84
CA THR A 236 21.12 10.99 9.67
C THR A 236 20.51 12.05 8.78
N ALA A 237 19.20 12.18 8.79
CA ALA A 237 18.48 13.22 8.08
C ALA A 237 17.60 14.03 9.04
N ILE A 238 17.57 15.33 8.84
CA ILE A 238 16.68 16.27 9.53
C ILE A 238 15.98 17.09 8.45
N THR A 239 14.66 17.11 8.47
CA THR A 239 13.85 17.93 7.57
C THR A 239 13.02 18.89 8.39
N LEU A 240 13.22 20.19 8.18
CA LEU A 240 12.36 21.24 8.74
C LEU A 240 11.45 21.74 7.61
N TYR A 241 10.19 21.93 7.88
CA TYR A 241 9.25 22.43 6.90
C TYR A 241 8.24 23.37 7.53
N SER A 242 7.78 24.33 6.73
CA SER A 242 6.69 25.24 7.06
C SER A 242 5.98 25.65 5.80
N GLY A 243 4.70 25.92 5.87
CA GLY A 243 3.91 26.40 4.77
C GLY A 243 2.73 27.24 5.24
N ILE A 244 2.19 28.03 4.32
CA ILE A 244 1.00 28.85 4.54
C ILE A 244 -0.10 28.45 3.57
N TYR A 245 -1.34 28.54 3.99
CA TYR A 245 -2.50 28.39 3.11
C TYR A 245 -2.78 29.74 2.42
N GLY A 246 -2.81 29.73 1.08
CA GLY A 246 -3.14 30.89 0.30
C GLY A 246 -4.61 31.32 0.46
N ASN A 247 -4.92 32.56 0.15
CA ASN A 247 -6.31 32.99 0.13
C ASN A 247 -7.09 32.25 -0.97
N PRO A 248 -8.31 31.80 -0.70
CA PRO A 248 -9.17 31.19 -1.71
C PRO A 248 -9.50 32.20 -2.82
N ARG A 249 -9.88 31.70 -3.99
CA ARG A 249 -10.28 32.55 -5.12
C ARG A 249 -11.51 33.40 -4.77
N ARG A 250 -12.49 32.83 -4.09
CA ARG A 250 -13.60 33.52 -3.45
C ARG A 250 -13.17 33.97 -2.06
N ARG A 251 -12.79 35.21 -1.89
CA ARG A 251 -12.28 35.72 -0.61
C ARG A 251 -13.32 35.69 0.53
N GLU A 252 -14.60 35.75 0.20
CA GLU A 252 -15.71 35.68 1.12
C GLU A 252 -15.84 34.36 1.87
N ILE A 253 -15.24 33.26 1.36
CA ILE A 253 -15.23 31.97 2.05
C ILE A 253 -14.09 31.84 3.07
N ALA A 254 -13.14 32.76 3.09
CA ALA A 254 -12.09 32.75 4.11
C ALA A 254 -12.68 33.08 5.48
N TRP A 255 -12.40 32.24 6.46
CA TRP A 255 -12.82 32.42 7.84
C TRP A 255 -11.77 33.11 8.73
N TRP A 256 -10.57 33.30 8.18
CA TRP A 256 -9.39 33.84 8.88
C TRP A 256 -9.08 35.27 8.48
N ASP A 257 -8.52 36.03 9.44
CA ASP A 257 -7.91 37.34 9.20
C ASP A 257 -6.44 37.21 8.82
N ALA A 258 -5.69 36.34 9.52
CA ALA A 258 -4.33 35.95 9.22
C ALA A 258 -4.28 34.53 8.65
N GLN A 259 -3.54 34.35 7.57
CA GLN A 259 -3.44 33.07 6.84
C GLN A 259 -3.05 31.93 7.77
N PRO A 260 -3.78 30.82 7.76
CA PRO A 260 -3.39 29.61 8.48
C PRO A 260 -2.06 29.06 7.98
N PHE A 261 -1.32 28.42 8.85
CA PHE A 261 -0.03 27.85 8.54
C PHE A 261 0.14 26.47 9.15
N TYR A 262 1.07 25.73 8.58
CA TYR A 262 1.57 24.48 9.14
C TYR A 262 3.09 24.50 9.26
N SER A 263 3.63 23.73 10.20
CA SER A 263 5.06 23.55 10.35
C SER A 263 5.39 22.22 11.01
N GLY A 264 6.62 21.76 10.83
CA GLY A 264 7.04 20.54 11.49
C GLY A 264 8.53 20.25 11.29
N ALA A 265 8.94 19.18 11.97
CA ALA A 265 10.30 18.67 11.91
C ALA A 265 10.27 17.14 11.84
N ARG A 266 11.05 16.57 10.92
CA ARG A 266 11.31 15.14 10.83
C ARG A 266 12.77 14.84 11.10
N PHE A 267 13.00 13.77 11.81
CA PHE A 267 14.31 13.22 12.10
C PHE A 267 14.34 11.75 11.72
N SER A 268 15.42 11.31 11.11
CA SER A 268 15.72 9.89 10.96
C SER A 268 17.19 9.62 11.16
N HIS A 269 17.49 8.48 11.77
CA HIS A 269 18.86 7.97 11.92
C HIS A 269 18.87 6.47 11.65
N SER A 270 19.77 6.02 10.79
CA SER A 270 19.99 4.62 10.49
C SER A 270 21.46 4.24 10.71
N ARG A 271 21.70 3.08 11.35
CA ARG A 271 23.03 2.60 11.63
C ARG A 271 23.08 1.08 11.79
N ARG A 272 24.14 0.48 11.26
CA ARG A 272 24.51 -0.90 11.56
C ARG A 272 25.56 -0.95 12.66
N ILE A 273 25.30 -1.73 13.72
CA ILE A 273 26.20 -1.95 14.85
C ILE A 273 26.51 -3.43 14.93
N GLY A 274 27.59 -3.86 14.27
CA GLY A 274 27.91 -5.26 14.14
C GLY A 274 26.80 -6.03 13.40
N ASN A 275 26.11 -6.91 14.11
CA ASN A 275 25.01 -7.72 13.55
C ASN A 275 23.62 -7.09 13.74
N LEU A 276 23.54 -5.94 14.39
CA LEU A 276 22.30 -5.23 14.67
C LEU A 276 22.14 -4.06 13.70
N ASP A 277 21.05 -4.07 12.92
CA ASP A 277 20.55 -2.90 12.20
C ASP A 277 19.60 -2.14 13.13
N LEU A 278 19.74 -0.82 13.15
CA LEU A 278 18.94 0.10 13.94
C LEU A 278 18.51 1.27 13.07
N VAL A 279 17.21 1.53 13.00
CA VAL A 279 16.64 2.72 12.36
C VAL A 279 15.67 3.36 13.34
N GLY A 280 15.87 4.63 13.62
CA GLY A 280 14.97 5.42 14.47
C GLY A 280 14.50 6.66 13.74
N GLY A 281 13.26 7.05 13.93
CA GLY A 281 12.68 8.25 13.36
C GLY A 281 11.72 8.95 14.32
N ALA A 282 11.53 10.25 14.08
CA ALA A 282 10.54 11.05 14.78
C ALA A 282 9.98 12.12 13.84
N ASN A 283 8.72 12.49 14.05
CA ASN A 283 8.05 13.57 13.34
C ASN A 283 7.19 14.38 14.32
N VAL A 284 7.37 15.69 14.30
CA VAL A 284 6.53 16.66 15.03
C VAL A 284 5.86 17.54 13.99
N HIS A 285 4.57 17.71 14.07
CA HIS A 285 3.76 18.47 13.13
C HIS A 285 2.73 19.33 13.85
N THR A 286 2.48 20.51 13.32
CA THR A 286 1.34 21.36 13.71
C THR A 286 0.75 21.97 12.46
N ASP A 287 -0.56 21.93 12.34
CA ASP A 287 -1.34 22.51 11.27
C ASP A 287 -2.53 23.29 11.85
N LYS A 288 -2.75 24.50 11.35
CA LYS A 288 -3.92 25.31 11.72
C LYS A 288 -5.15 24.96 10.90
N GLY A 289 -4.96 24.22 9.80
CA GLY A 289 -6.00 23.90 8.85
C GLY A 289 -6.48 25.09 8.01
N TYR A 290 -6.89 24.84 6.78
CA TYR A 290 -7.54 25.85 5.93
C TYR A 290 -9.06 25.88 6.13
N ARG A 291 -9.64 24.85 6.75
CA ARG A 291 -11.03 24.81 7.20
C ARG A 291 -11.10 25.17 8.68
N GLU A 292 -12.17 25.84 9.08
CA GLU A 292 -12.41 26.22 10.48
C GLU A 292 -12.46 24.97 11.37
N ASN A 293 -11.79 25.03 12.51
CA ASN A 293 -11.69 23.94 13.49
C ASN A 293 -10.98 22.66 13.02
N GLU A 294 -10.42 22.62 11.81
CA GLU A 294 -9.64 21.51 11.30
C GLU A 294 -8.13 21.69 11.61
N ASN A 295 -7.81 21.87 12.86
CA ASN A 295 -6.42 21.97 13.28
C ASN A 295 -5.89 20.60 13.72
N GLU A 296 -4.58 20.40 13.58
CA GLU A 296 -3.92 19.16 13.97
C GLU A 296 -2.55 19.43 14.62
N LYS A 297 -2.23 18.66 15.65
CA LYS A 297 -0.88 18.59 16.22
C LYS A 297 -0.56 17.16 16.58
N TYR A 298 0.60 16.69 16.13
CA TYR A 298 1.05 15.37 16.52
C TYR A 298 2.55 15.25 16.74
N ILE A 299 2.90 14.27 17.55
CA ILE A 299 4.24 13.70 17.65
C ILE A 299 4.18 12.22 17.34
N ARG A 300 5.03 11.76 16.43
CA ARG A 300 5.21 10.37 16.08
C ARG A 300 6.65 9.96 16.23
N ALA A 301 6.89 8.75 16.73
CA ALA A 301 8.22 8.15 16.81
C ALA A 301 8.16 6.71 16.29
N ASN A 302 9.25 6.26 15.67
CA ASN A 302 9.37 4.90 15.16
C ASN A 302 10.75 4.32 15.43
N LEU A 303 10.81 3.00 15.53
CA LEU A 303 12.02 2.24 15.74
C LEU A 303 11.94 0.93 14.95
N ASN A 304 12.92 0.66 14.09
CA ASN A 304 13.04 -0.60 13.38
C ASN A 304 14.38 -1.26 13.74
N THR A 305 14.33 -2.54 14.05
CA THR A 305 15.51 -3.32 14.42
C THR A 305 15.58 -4.61 13.65
N ARG A 306 16.80 -5.09 13.35
CA ARG A 306 17.06 -6.40 12.78
C ARG A 306 18.40 -6.92 13.28
N TYR A 307 18.38 -8.02 14.04
CA TYR A 307 19.57 -8.71 14.53
C TYR A 307 19.82 -10.00 13.76
N ARG A 308 21.03 -10.17 13.20
CA ARG A 308 21.46 -11.36 12.47
C ARG A 308 22.21 -12.30 13.41
N PHE A 309 21.73 -13.54 13.54
CA PHE A 309 22.31 -14.51 14.47
C PHE A 309 23.60 -15.13 13.91
N ARG A 310 24.71 -14.97 14.62
CA ARG A 310 26.01 -15.55 14.20
C ARG A 310 26.03 -17.08 14.27
N LYS A 311 25.37 -17.67 15.30
CA LYS A 311 25.37 -19.12 15.53
C LYS A 311 24.40 -19.87 14.64
N ILE A 312 23.33 -19.23 14.17
CA ILE A 312 22.31 -19.83 13.31
C ILE A 312 22.38 -19.11 11.97
N LYS A 313 23.08 -19.76 11.02
CA LYS A 313 23.27 -19.17 9.67
C LYS A 313 21.93 -18.87 9.01
N GLY A 314 21.83 -17.71 8.39
CA GLY A 314 20.66 -17.26 7.64
C GLY A 314 19.46 -16.83 8.50
N MET A 315 19.61 -16.76 9.84
CA MET A 315 18.54 -16.34 10.73
C MET A 315 18.69 -14.88 11.15
N ALA A 316 17.61 -14.13 11.04
CA ALA A 316 17.49 -12.76 11.55
C ALA A 316 16.16 -12.60 12.28
N ALA A 317 16.17 -11.81 13.36
CA ALA A 317 14.97 -11.42 14.08
C ALA A 317 15.02 -9.93 14.40
N GLY A 318 13.87 -9.32 14.57
CA GLY A 318 13.78 -7.91 14.91
C GLY A 318 12.44 -7.54 15.53
N LEU A 319 12.37 -6.29 15.92
CA LEU A 319 11.19 -5.68 16.50
C LEU A 319 11.05 -4.28 15.88
N ASN A 320 9.92 -4.01 15.24
CA ASN A 320 9.57 -2.67 14.78
C ASN A 320 8.47 -2.12 15.67
N ALA A 321 8.51 -0.82 15.94
CA ALA A 321 7.52 -0.13 16.76
C ALA A 321 7.25 1.26 16.22
N ASN A 322 5.98 1.70 16.27
CA ASN A 322 5.60 3.08 16.05
C ASN A 322 4.66 3.52 17.18
N ALA A 323 4.79 4.78 17.57
CA ALA A 323 3.89 5.44 18.51
C ALA A 323 3.56 6.83 18.01
N MET A 324 2.30 7.26 18.19
CA MET A 324 1.83 8.59 17.82
C MET A 324 0.81 9.10 18.84
N PHE A 325 0.98 10.36 19.20
CA PHE A 325 -0.02 11.15 19.93
C PHE A 325 -0.47 12.28 19.03
N ASN A 326 -1.77 12.40 18.82
CA ASN A 326 -2.39 13.37 17.93
C ASN A 326 -3.57 14.04 18.62
N GLU A 327 -3.69 15.35 18.51
CA GLU A 327 -4.85 16.12 18.93
C GLU A 327 -5.24 17.13 17.84
N GLY A 328 -6.51 17.41 17.71
CA GLY A 328 -7.01 18.32 16.70
C GLY A 328 -8.51 18.51 16.71
N GLY A 329 -9.02 19.08 15.64
CA GLY A 329 -10.43 19.23 15.38
C GLY A 329 -10.86 18.56 14.09
N ASN A 330 -12.13 18.22 13.99
CA ASN A 330 -12.75 17.64 12.81
C ASN A 330 -13.66 18.65 12.12
N PHE A 331 -13.44 18.81 10.82
CA PHE A 331 -14.38 19.49 9.94
C PHE A 331 -15.23 18.44 9.22
N LEU A 332 -16.45 18.20 9.69
CA LEU A 332 -17.29 17.14 9.13
C LEU A 332 -18.21 17.64 8.02
N LEU A 333 -18.97 18.71 8.27
CA LEU A 333 -19.88 19.33 7.31
C LEU A 333 -19.68 20.86 7.27
N TRP A 334 -19.83 21.45 6.11
CA TRP A 334 -19.78 22.89 5.94
C TRP A 334 -21.07 23.58 6.42
N LEU A 335 -20.95 24.88 6.71
CA LEU A 335 -22.10 25.70 7.11
C LEU A 335 -23.06 25.94 5.93
N ASN A 336 -22.55 26.28 4.76
CA ASN A 336 -23.30 26.43 3.50
C ASN A 336 -22.36 26.47 2.30
N GLY A 337 -22.89 26.32 1.07
CA GLY A 337 -22.14 26.31 -0.18
C GLY A 337 -21.66 27.69 -0.70
N ASP A 338 -22.11 28.79 -0.11
CA ASP A 338 -21.79 30.16 -0.57
C ASP A 338 -20.59 30.73 0.20
N THR A 339 -20.79 31.22 1.39
CA THR A 339 -19.77 31.90 2.21
C THR A 339 -19.22 31.00 3.32
N GLY A 340 -19.90 29.90 3.59
CA GLY A 340 -19.59 29.00 4.70
C GLY A 340 -18.89 27.68 4.30
N VAL A 341 -18.29 27.63 3.09
CA VAL A 341 -17.63 26.39 2.59
C VAL A 341 -16.46 25.95 3.47
N TYR A 342 -15.72 26.90 4.06
CA TYR A 342 -14.61 26.63 4.96
C TYR A 342 -14.99 26.81 6.43
N ARG A 343 -16.26 27.06 6.74
CA ARG A 343 -16.78 27.16 8.10
C ARG A 343 -17.52 25.90 8.48
N ALA A 344 -17.21 25.36 9.65
CA ALA A 344 -17.90 24.20 10.16
C ALA A 344 -19.35 24.53 10.54
N SER A 345 -20.27 23.61 10.27
CA SER A 345 -21.60 23.68 10.85
C SER A 345 -21.51 23.51 12.38
N PRO A 346 -22.16 24.35 13.21
CA PRO A 346 -21.98 24.34 14.64
C PRO A 346 -22.29 23.01 15.33
N ASP A 347 -23.16 22.18 14.76
CA ASP A 347 -23.52 20.86 15.28
C ASP A 347 -22.38 19.81 15.08
N PHE A 348 -21.33 20.13 14.34
CA PHE A 348 -20.27 19.23 13.93
C PHE A 348 -18.86 19.70 14.33
N ASP A 349 -18.79 20.63 15.27
CA ASP A 349 -17.53 21.07 15.88
C ASP A 349 -17.10 20.06 16.95
N GLN A 350 -16.03 19.34 16.67
CA GLN A 350 -15.51 18.30 17.57
C GLN A 350 -14.01 18.37 17.69
N HIS A 351 -13.53 18.40 18.93
CA HIS A 351 -12.12 18.21 19.24
C HIS A 351 -11.83 16.74 19.55
N PHE A 352 -10.65 16.26 19.14
CA PHE A 352 -10.25 14.89 19.38
C PHE A 352 -8.83 14.77 19.94
N LYS A 353 -8.58 13.66 20.63
CA LYS A 353 -7.27 13.15 21.00
C LYS A 353 -7.14 11.70 20.57
N ASN A 354 -6.04 11.40 19.88
CA ASN A 354 -5.74 10.07 19.40
C ASN A 354 -4.42 9.56 19.97
N THR A 355 -4.38 8.28 20.32
CA THR A 355 -3.13 7.57 20.55
C THR A 355 -3.10 6.34 19.66
N ARG A 356 -2.00 6.15 18.94
CA ARG A 356 -1.77 4.96 18.10
C ARG A 356 -0.42 4.36 18.44
N PHE A 357 -0.39 3.05 18.49
CA PHE A 357 0.81 2.30 18.81
C PHE A 357 0.79 0.96 18.08
N ASN A 358 1.90 0.57 17.44
CA ASN A 358 2.10 -0.82 17.00
C ASN A 358 3.45 -1.36 17.45
N LEU A 359 3.48 -2.68 17.63
CA LEU A 359 4.66 -3.46 17.94
C LEU A 359 4.68 -4.69 17.03
N ASP A 360 5.76 -4.84 16.25
CA ASP A 360 5.86 -5.81 15.17
C ASP A 360 7.09 -6.71 15.34
N PRO A 361 7.00 -7.80 16.12
CA PRO A 361 8.06 -8.80 16.14
C PRO A 361 8.13 -9.56 14.81
N HIS A 362 9.34 -9.81 14.33
CA HIS A 362 9.55 -10.60 13.13
C HIS A 362 10.80 -11.46 13.22
N LEU A 363 10.74 -12.61 12.52
CA LEU A 363 11.82 -13.56 12.38
C LEU A 363 11.85 -14.08 10.95
N THR A 364 13.01 -14.07 10.33
CA THR A 364 13.24 -14.66 9.01
C THR A 364 14.41 -15.64 9.07
N TRP A 365 14.24 -16.80 8.49
CA TRP A 365 15.28 -17.82 8.43
C TRP A 365 15.44 -18.36 7.00
N HIS A 366 16.55 -18.00 6.37
CA HIS A 366 16.99 -18.52 5.08
C HIS A 366 17.81 -19.79 5.31
N ARG A 367 17.40 -20.90 4.70
CA ARG A 367 18.13 -22.17 4.77
C ARG A 367 18.87 -22.44 3.46
N ASN A 368 19.93 -23.26 3.55
CA ASN A 368 20.80 -23.61 2.41
C ASN A 368 20.10 -24.39 1.29
N ASN A 369 18.85 -24.79 1.47
CA ASN A 369 18.05 -25.53 0.49
C ASN A 369 17.05 -24.62 -0.25
N ASP A 370 17.35 -23.32 -0.42
CA ASP A 370 16.49 -22.31 -1.05
C ASP A 370 15.10 -22.19 -0.43
N SER A 371 15.01 -22.48 0.86
CA SER A 371 13.79 -22.25 1.62
C SER A 371 13.92 -21.07 2.56
N ARG A 372 12.83 -20.34 2.74
CA ARG A 372 12.71 -19.24 3.69
C ARG A 372 11.50 -19.46 4.59
N HIS A 373 11.73 -19.32 5.88
CA HIS A 373 10.70 -19.31 6.90
C HIS A 373 10.57 -17.88 7.42
N THR A 374 9.38 -17.35 7.48
CA THR A 374 9.11 -16.03 8.01
C THR A 374 7.99 -16.09 9.03
N LEU A 375 8.23 -15.59 10.23
CA LEU A 375 7.23 -15.41 11.28
C LEU A 375 7.11 -13.91 11.56
N LYS A 376 5.89 -13.39 11.50
CA LYS A 376 5.59 -11.98 11.77
C LYS A 376 4.41 -11.87 12.73
N GLY A 377 4.46 -10.86 13.58
CA GLY A 377 3.35 -10.50 14.45
C GLY A 377 3.11 -9.00 14.43
N ARG A 378 1.94 -8.58 14.82
CA ARG A 378 1.58 -7.18 15.08
C ARG A 378 0.63 -7.10 16.25
N PHE A 379 0.95 -6.26 17.21
CA PHE A 379 -0.02 -5.67 18.10
C PHE A 379 -0.26 -4.24 17.64
N TYR A 380 -1.52 -3.87 17.38
CA TYR A 380 -1.90 -2.53 16.95
C TYR A 380 -3.03 -2.01 17.84
N LYS A 381 -2.78 -0.89 18.49
CA LYS A 381 -3.72 -0.21 19.38
C LYS A 381 -4.04 1.16 18.81
N VAL A 382 -5.32 1.49 18.80
CA VAL A 382 -5.86 2.81 18.46
C VAL A 382 -6.81 3.23 19.53
N THR A 383 -6.61 4.43 20.08
CA THR A 383 -7.60 5.10 20.93
C THR A 383 -8.00 6.40 20.25
N TYR A 384 -9.27 6.67 20.22
CA TYR A 384 -9.84 7.93 19.75
C TYR A 384 -10.79 8.44 20.81
N ASP A 385 -10.59 9.68 21.25
CA ASP A 385 -11.33 10.32 22.29
C ASP A 385 -11.73 11.72 21.83
N SER A 386 -13.03 12.00 21.76
CA SER A 386 -13.58 13.29 21.43
C SER A 386 -14.75 13.60 22.34
N ASP A 387 -15.31 14.82 22.23
CA ASP A 387 -16.44 15.27 23.03
C ASP A 387 -17.66 14.33 22.94
N SER A 388 -17.82 13.64 21.80
CA SER A 388 -18.96 12.78 21.53
C SER A 388 -18.62 11.32 21.27
N LEU A 389 -17.35 10.99 20.95
CA LEU A 389 -16.95 9.66 20.53
C LEU A 389 -15.73 9.17 21.31
N HIS A 390 -15.91 8.04 22.01
CA HIS A 390 -14.84 7.31 22.67
C HIS A 390 -14.68 5.96 21.98
N ASN A 391 -13.53 5.71 21.39
CA ASN A 391 -13.23 4.46 20.70
C ASN A 391 -11.90 3.87 21.16
N TYR A 392 -11.89 2.56 21.35
CA TYR A 392 -10.75 1.79 21.78
C TYR A 392 -10.64 0.50 20.96
N ASP A 393 -9.59 0.39 20.16
CA ASP A 393 -9.32 -0.77 19.30
C ASP A 393 -8.00 -1.44 19.68
N ASN A 394 -8.04 -2.76 19.85
CA ASN A 394 -6.88 -3.62 19.90
C ASN A 394 -6.91 -4.65 18.77
N THR A 395 -5.87 -4.75 18.01
CA THR A 395 -5.70 -5.76 16.95
C THR A 395 -4.43 -6.55 17.20
N PHE A 396 -4.56 -7.88 17.22
CA PHE A 396 -3.45 -8.82 17.23
C PHE A 396 -3.42 -9.57 15.90
N PHE A 397 -2.29 -9.59 15.26
CA PHE A 397 -2.06 -10.33 14.02
C PHE A 397 -0.81 -11.20 14.16
N GLY A 398 -0.88 -12.41 13.61
CA GLY A 398 0.25 -13.33 13.52
C GLY A 398 0.23 -14.06 12.19
N GLU A 399 1.39 -14.25 11.56
CA GLU A 399 1.54 -14.97 10.31
C GLU A 399 2.83 -15.78 10.29
N TYR A 400 2.71 -17.03 9.85
CA TYR A 400 3.83 -17.86 9.44
C TYR A 400 3.77 -18.07 7.93
N GLN A 401 4.88 -17.85 7.25
CA GLN A 401 5.04 -18.07 5.81
C GLN A 401 6.25 -18.96 5.54
N TYR A 402 6.07 -19.93 4.68
CA TYR A 402 7.10 -20.77 4.09
C TYR A 402 7.21 -20.49 2.60
N LEU A 403 8.42 -20.24 2.13
CA LEU A 403 8.76 -20.14 0.71
C LEU A 403 9.79 -21.22 0.38
N LYS A 404 9.57 -21.95 -0.70
CA LYS A 404 10.55 -22.86 -1.29
C LYS A 404 10.69 -22.52 -2.78
N LYS A 405 11.94 -22.39 -3.21
CA LYS A 405 12.30 -22.26 -4.63
C LYS A 405 13.04 -23.53 -5.04
N TRP A 406 12.76 -24.01 -6.25
CA TRP A 406 13.43 -25.16 -6.85
C TRP A 406 14.20 -24.73 -8.09
N GLU A 407 15.27 -25.46 -8.42
CA GLU A 407 16.12 -25.22 -9.59
C GLU A 407 15.35 -25.20 -10.92
N ASN A 408 14.29 -26.00 -11.01
CA ASN A 408 13.39 -26.02 -12.16
C ASN A 408 12.49 -24.79 -12.29
N LYS A 409 12.79 -23.71 -11.57
CA LYS A 409 12.04 -22.44 -11.54
C LYS A 409 10.59 -22.56 -11.05
N LEU A 410 10.30 -23.54 -10.21
CA LEU A 410 9.08 -23.63 -9.44
C LEU A 410 9.29 -22.92 -8.09
N SER A 411 8.38 -22.11 -7.68
CA SER A 411 8.35 -21.49 -6.35
C SER A 411 7.00 -21.76 -5.70
N ILE A 412 7.00 -22.18 -4.44
CA ILE A 412 5.79 -22.37 -3.65
C ILE A 412 5.89 -21.48 -2.41
N THR A 413 4.88 -20.65 -2.21
CA THR A 413 4.65 -19.89 -0.99
C THR A 413 3.44 -20.45 -0.31
N ALA A 414 3.56 -20.87 0.95
CA ALA A 414 2.43 -21.34 1.76
C ALA A 414 2.47 -20.66 3.13
N GLY A 415 1.32 -20.44 3.73
CA GLY A 415 1.28 -19.80 5.03
C GLY A 415 -0.06 -19.93 5.75
N ALA A 416 -0.01 -19.57 7.02
CA ALA A 416 -1.18 -19.44 7.88
C ALA A 416 -1.13 -18.10 8.62
N SER A 417 -2.27 -17.46 8.79
CA SER A 417 -2.37 -16.22 9.58
C SER A 417 -3.58 -16.24 10.51
N ALA A 418 -3.47 -15.48 11.58
CA ALA A 418 -4.56 -15.29 12.54
C ALA A 418 -4.64 -13.80 12.92
N THR A 419 -5.85 -13.27 12.99
CA THR A 419 -6.16 -11.93 13.46
C THR A 419 -7.18 -12.01 14.58
N SER A 420 -7.00 -11.24 15.62
CA SER A 420 -7.99 -11.02 16.68
C SER A 420 -8.16 -9.53 16.91
N VAL A 421 -9.39 -9.07 16.88
CA VAL A 421 -9.80 -7.67 17.10
C VAL A 421 -10.68 -7.59 18.31
N GLU A 422 -10.46 -6.59 19.12
CA GLU A 422 -11.34 -6.14 20.19
C GLU A 422 -11.56 -4.64 20.06
N THR A 423 -12.81 -4.23 20.01
CA THR A 423 -13.20 -2.82 19.97
C THR A 423 -14.30 -2.52 20.99
N VAL A 424 -14.18 -1.37 21.61
CA VAL A 424 -15.21 -0.79 22.49
C VAL A 424 -15.43 0.65 22.03
N SER A 425 -16.67 1.00 21.76
CA SER A 425 -17.00 2.36 21.34
C SER A 425 -18.42 2.73 21.79
N ASN A 426 -18.62 3.98 22.18
CA ASN A 426 -19.96 4.50 22.40
C ASN A 426 -20.76 4.59 21.09
N LEU A 427 -20.10 4.59 19.93
CA LEU A 427 -20.70 4.39 18.62
C LEU A 427 -21.52 3.07 18.53
N PHE A 428 -21.19 2.08 19.35
CA PHE A 428 -21.86 0.79 19.46
C PHE A 428 -22.63 0.66 20.81
N GLY A 429 -23.09 1.76 21.38
CA GLY A 429 -23.72 1.77 22.70
C GLY A 429 -22.75 1.37 23.84
N SER A 430 -21.45 1.65 23.70
CA SER A 430 -20.37 1.25 24.60
C SER A 430 -20.22 -0.28 24.76
N ALA A 431 -20.80 -1.06 23.87
CA ALA A 431 -20.66 -2.51 23.85
C ALA A 431 -19.26 -2.91 23.36
N ARG A 432 -18.75 -3.99 23.95
CA ARG A 432 -17.54 -4.65 23.48
C ARG A 432 -17.87 -5.58 22.33
N HIS A 433 -17.21 -5.35 21.19
CA HIS A 433 -17.29 -6.22 20.03
C HIS A 433 -15.96 -6.89 19.77
N THR A 434 -16.00 -8.11 19.25
CA THR A 434 -14.80 -8.88 18.90
C THR A 434 -14.91 -9.42 17.49
N ALA A 435 -13.78 -9.47 16.78
CA ALA A 435 -13.70 -10.19 15.53
C ALA A 435 -12.46 -11.09 15.53
N SER A 436 -12.55 -12.25 14.90
CA SER A 436 -11.41 -13.14 14.71
C SER A 436 -11.40 -13.69 13.29
N ASN A 437 -10.21 -13.75 12.69
CA ASN A 437 -10.01 -14.31 11.37
C ASN A 437 -8.79 -15.25 11.38
N GLN A 438 -8.97 -16.48 10.96
CA GLN A 438 -7.90 -17.46 10.77
C GLN A 438 -7.86 -17.84 9.30
N SER A 439 -6.68 -18.08 8.76
CA SER A 439 -6.57 -18.43 7.35
C SER A 439 -5.39 -19.31 7.03
N VAL A 440 -5.53 -20.04 5.95
CA VAL A 440 -4.43 -20.76 5.28
C VAL A 440 -4.41 -20.39 3.81
N TYR A 441 -3.22 -20.27 3.24
CA TYR A 441 -3.05 -19.94 1.83
C TYR A 441 -1.86 -20.67 1.22
N ILE A 442 -1.93 -20.86 -0.09
CA ILE A 442 -0.84 -21.40 -0.90
C ILE A 442 -0.81 -20.68 -2.24
N GLN A 443 0.39 -20.43 -2.74
CA GLN A 443 0.63 -19.96 -4.10
C GLN A 443 1.78 -20.75 -4.72
N ALA A 444 1.59 -21.17 -5.96
CA ALA A 444 2.60 -21.80 -6.79
C ALA A 444 2.89 -20.91 -8.00
N GLU A 445 4.16 -20.69 -8.30
CA GLU A 445 4.61 -20.01 -9.51
C GLU A 445 5.60 -20.89 -10.25
N LYS A 446 5.40 -20.97 -11.58
CA LYS A 446 6.26 -21.75 -12.46
C LYS A 446 6.66 -20.91 -13.65
N GLN A 447 7.97 -20.78 -13.88
CA GLN A 447 8.50 -20.27 -15.14
C GLN A 447 8.85 -21.45 -16.04
N TYR A 448 8.35 -21.39 -17.28
CA TYR A 448 8.68 -22.33 -18.34
C TYR A 448 8.99 -21.55 -19.60
N ARG A 449 10.27 -21.53 -20.00
CA ARG A 449 10.78 -20.67 -21.09
C ARG A 449 10.37 -19.21 -20.84
N GLU A 450 9.68 -18.60 -21.81
CA GLU A 450 9.18 -17.22 -21.77
C GLU A 450 7.86 -17.04 -20.99
N TRP A 451 7.27 -18.14 -20.56
CA TRP A 451 6.00 -18.15 -19.83
C TRP A 451 6.22 -18.21 -18.32
N ARG A 452 5.46 -17.42 -17.60
CA ARG A 452 5.35 -17.54 -16.14
C ARG A 452 3.88 -17.73 -15.78
N PHE A 453 3.60 -18.77 -15.03
CA PHE A 453 2.27 -19.11 -14.53
C PHE A 453 2.25 -18.92 -13.01
N SER A 454 1.12 -18.43 -12.50
CA SER A 454 0.86 -18.36 -11.06
C SER A 454 -0.54 -18.89 -10.78
N PHE A 455 -0.65 -19.66 -9.71
CA PHE A 455 -1.91 -20.12 -9.16
C PHE A 455 -1.85 -20.00 -7.63
N GLY A 456 -2.91 -19.47 -7.02
CA GLY A 456 -3.03 -19.31 -5.59
C GLY A 456 -4.42 -19.63 -5.07
N SER A 457 -4.49 -20.07 -3.83
CA SER A 457 -5.74 -20.32 -3.13
C SER A 457 -5.61 -19.92 -1.66
N ARG A 458 -6.74 -19.48 -1.09
CA ARG A 458 -6.86 -19.14 0.32
C ARG A 458 -8.21 -19.56 0.84
N TYR A 459 -8.25 -19.97 2.09
CA TYR A 459 -9.48 -20.19 2.85
C TYR A 459 -9.39 -19.47 4.20
N GLU A 460 -10.48 -18.86 4.63
CA GLU A 460 -10.57 -18.12 5.90
C GLU A 460 -11.73 -18.59 6.74
N TRP A 461 -11.55 -18.56 8.07
CA TRP A 461 -12.59 -18.72 9.09
C TRP A 461 -12.74 -17.42 9.84
N HIS A 462 -13.85 -16.74 9.64
CA HIS A 462 -14.12 -15.45 10.25
C HIS A 462 -15.29 -15.52 11.22
N ARG A 463 -15.18 -14.80 12.34
CA ARG A 463 -16.22 -14.66 13.35
C ARG A 463 -16.31 -13.20 13.80
N ILE A 464 -17.53 -12.71 14.02
CA ILE A 464 -17.82 -11.44 14.67
C ILE A 464 -18.72 -11.78 15.87
N ASN A 465 -18.39 -11.31 17.07
CA ASN A 465 -19.11 -11.59 18.31
C ASN A 465 -19.43 -13.09 18.53
N ARG A 466 -18.46 -13.98 18.19
CA ARG A 466 -18.58 -15.45 18.20
C ARG A 466 -19.45 -16.03 17.08
N GLU A 467 -20.18 -15.23 16.31
CA GLU A 467 -20.98 -15.70 15.17
C GLU A 467 -20.07 -15.94 13.95
N ARG A 468 -20.19 -17.11 13.37
CA ARG A 468 -19.43 -17.48 12.17
C ARG A 468 -20.00 -16.76 10.95
N GLN A 469 -19.15 -16.06 10.23
CA GLN A 469 -19.48 -15.44 8.95
C GLN A 469 -19.29 -16.42 7.80
N ALA A 470 -20.06 -16.26 6.72
CA ALA A 470 -19.92 -17.07 5.53
C ALA A 470 -18.53 -16.93 4.91
N SER A 471 -17.92 -18.03 4.53
CA SER A 471 -16.60 -18.09 3.92
C SER A 471 -16.62 -18.99 2.70
N LYS A 472 -15.78 -18.67 1.73
CA LYS A 472 -15.59 -19.47 0.51
C LYS A 472 -14.10 -19.59 0.21
N PRO A 473 -13.64 -20.69 -0.41
CA PRO A 473 -12.28 -20.73 -0.96
C PRO A 473 -12.13 -19.66 -2.04
N LEU A 474 -11.00 -18.97 -2.03
CA LEU A 474 -10.65 -17.93 -3.00
C LEU A 474 -9.53 -18.44 -3.88
N PHE A 475 -9.63 -18.15 -5.15
CA PHE A 475 -8.65 -18.54 -6.15
C PHE A 475 -8.11 -17.31 -6.87
N ARG A 476 -6.85 -17.40 -7.27
CA ARG A 476 -6.23 -16.50 -8.25
C ARG A 476 -5.43 -17.32 -9.24
N ALA A 477 -5.37 -16.85 -10.46
CA ALA A 477 -4.53 -17.42 -11.50
C ALA A 477 -4.00 -16.31 -12.39
N GLY A 478 -2.86 -16.53 -13.01
CA GLY A 478 -2.36 -15.56 -13.96
C GLY A 478 -1.20 -16.12 -14.78
N VAL A 479 -0.97 -15.44 -15.88
CA VAL A 479 0.07 -15.76 -16.84
C VAL A 479 0.78 -14.48 -17.26
N ASN A 480 2.10 -14.56 -17.41
CA ASN A 480 2.92 -13.53 -18.04
C ASN A 480 3.76 -14.20 -19.12
N TYR A 481 3.70 -13.66 -20.33
CA TYR A 481 4.44 -14.13 -21.50
C TYR A 481 5.41 -13.05 -21.96
N GLN A 482 6.69 -13.35 -21.95
CA GLN A 482 7.73 -12.48 -22.49
C GLN A 482 7.78 -12.65 -24.02
N ALA A 483 6.99 -11.81 -24.72
CA ALA A 483 6.89 -11.84 -26.20
C ALA A 483 8.12 -11.27 -26.90
N GLY A 484 8.96 -10.51 -26.20
CA GLY A 484 10.22 -9.94 -26.69
C GLY A 484 11.13 -9.54 -25.54
N LYS A 485 12.32 -9.05 -25.86
CA LYS A 485 13.31 -8.68 -24.82
C LYS A 485 12.75 -7.73 -23.74
N TYR A 486 11.85 -6.83 -24.14
CA TYR A 486 11.25 -5.82 -23.28
C TYR A 486 9.72 -5.76 -23.39
N THR A 487 9.10 -6.79 -23.98
CA THR A 487 7.64 -6.87 -24.20
C THR A 487 7.07 -8.02 -23.39
N PHE A 488 6.12 -7.69 -22.51
CA PHE A 488 5.47 -8.64 -21.62
C PHE A 488 3.94 -8.53 -21.78
N LEU A 489 3.29 -9.66 -22.08
CA LEU A 489 1.84 -9.78 -22.13
C LEU A 489 1.38 -10.51 -20.90
N ARG A 490 0.38 -9.98 -20.21
CA ARG A 490 -0.13 -10.61 -19.00
C ARG A 490 -1.65 -10.77 -19.03
N GLY A 491 -2.10 -11.82 -18.36
CA GLY A 491 -3.50 -12.05 -18.07
C GLY A 491 -3.63 -12.54 -16.63
N SER A 492 -4.61 -12.02 -15.91
CA SER A 492 -4.86 -12.44 -14.53
C SER A 492 -6.35 -12.52 -14.22
N PHE A 493 -6.66 -13.41 -13.30
CA PHE A 493 -7.98 -13.56 -12.69
C PHE A 493 -7.78 -13.71 -11.17
N GLY A 494 -8.57 -13.02 -10.38
CA GLY A 494 -8.52 -13.12 -8.93
C GLY A 494 -9.89 -12.94 -8.31
N GLN A 495 -10.18 -13.77 -7.32
CA GLN A 495 -11.35 -13.63 -6.45
C GLN A 495 -10.97 -12.86 -5.20
N GLY A 496 -11.90 -12.08 -4.68
CA GLY A 496 -11.74 -11.35 -3.45
C GLY A 496 -13.02 -11.36 -2.64
N PHE A 497 -12.88 -11.06 -1.38
CA PHE A 497 -14.01 -10.81 -0.50
C PHE A 497 -13.61 -9.84 0.60
N ARG A 498 -14.63 -9.29 1.28
CA ARG A 498 -14.44 -8.46 2.46
C ARG A 498 -15.55 -8.77 3.46
N TYR A 499 -15.17 -9.02 4.69
CA TYR A 499 -16.14 -9.06 5.79
C TYR A 499 -16.57 -7.63 6.15
N PRO A 500 -17.83 -7.45 6.56
CA PRO A 500 -18.27 -6.17 7.12
C PRO A 500 -17.39 -5.76 8.30
N ALA A 501 -17.02 -4.49 8.38
CA ALA A 501 -16.40 -3.94 9.58
C ALA A 501 -17.40 -3.92 10.75
N ILE A 502 -16.91 -3.94 11.98
CA ILE A 502 -17.76 -3.87 13.18
C ILE A 502 -18.61 -2.59 13.13
N ALA A 503 -18.00 -1.47 12.73
CA ALA A 503 -18.70 -0.20 12.58
C ALA A 503 -19.80 -0.23 11.52
N GLU A 504 -19.61 -0.92 10.38
CA GLU A 504 -20.67 -1.05 9.37
C GLU A 504 -21.90 -1.79 9.91
N LYS A 505 -21.70 -2.78 10.80
CA LYS A 505 -22.79 -3.59 11.37
C LYS A 505 -23.49 -2.91 12.56
N TYR A 506 -22.72 -2.28 13.45
CA TYR A 506 -23.21 -1.94 14.78
C TYR A 506 -23.20 -0.44 15.07
N ALA A 507 -22.66 0.41 14.16
CA ALA A 507 -22.69 1.86 14.42
C ALA A 507 -24.13 2.39 14.53
N ALA A 508 -24.39 3.04 15.64
CA ALA A 508 -25.65 3.70 15.95
C ALA A 508 -25.32 5.06 16.58
N THR A 509 -25.35 6.11 15.77
CA THR A 509 -25.01 7.46 16.23
C THR A 509 -25.89 8.51 15.59
N ALA A 510 -25.96 9.66 16.24
CA ALA A 510 -26.51 10.86 15.67
C ALA A 510 -25.49 11.99 15.87
N VAL A 511 -25.06 12.61 14.78
CA VAL A 511 -24.22 13.80 14.80
C VAL A 511 -25.02 14.90 14.11
N GLY A 512 -25.55 15.87 14.87
CA GLY A 512 -26.50 16.84 14.36
C GLY A 512 -27.75 16.18 13.75
N ALA A 513 -28.08 16.56 12.51
CA ALA A 513 -29.17 15.97 11.74
C ALA A 513 -28.82 14.62 11.09
N LEU A 514 -27.56 14.22 11.10
CA LEU A 514 -27.11 12.96 10.49
C LEU A 514 -27.21 11.83 11.51
N LYS A 515 -28.04 10.83 11.20
CA LYS A 515 -28.17 9.60 11.98
C LYS A 515 -27.58 8.43 11.20
N ILE A 516 -26.93 7.51 11.92
CA ILE A 516 -26.45 6.23 11.38
C ILE A 516 -27.16 5.13 12.14
N PHE A 517 -27.76 4.20 11.39
CA PHE A 517 -28.52 3.07 11.94
C PHE A 517 -27.73 1.76 11.77
N PRO A 518 -27.70 0.90 12.77
CA PRO A 518 -27.01 -0.38 12.69
C PRO A 518 -27.71 -1.35 11.74
N ASN A 519 -26.92 -2.27 11.17
CA ASN A 519 -27.43 -3.38 10.38
C ASN A 519 -26.65 -4.66 10.67
N ASP A 520 -27.09 -5.41 11.66
CA ASP A 520 -26.49 -6.67 12.08
C ASP A 520 -26.64 -7.80 11.06
N THR A 521 -27.54 -7.66 10.07
CA THR A 521 -27.79 -8.64 9.00
C THR A 521 -26.81 -8.53 7.82
N LEU A 522 -25.87 -7.56 7.84
CA LEU A 522 -24.88 -7.40 6.78
C LEU A 522 -24.09 -8.69 6.54
N MET A 523 -24.03 -9.08 5.27
CA MET A 523 -23.26 -10.23 4.76
C MET A 523 -21.91 -9.79 4.21
N PRO A 524 -20.91 -10.69 4.13
CA PRO A 524 -19.67 -10.44 3.43
C PRO A 524 -19.91 -10.11 1.95
N GLU A 525 -19.20 -9.13 1.42
CA GLU A 525 -19.17 -8.85 -0.01
C GLU A 525 -18.13 -9.70 -0.72
N TYR A 526 -18.44 -10.13 -1.94
CA TYR A 526 -17.57 -10.92 -2.81
C TYR A 526 -17.34 -10.18 -4.12
N GLY A 527 -16.23 -10.49 -4.76
CA GLY A 527 -15.96 -10.01 -6.09
C GLY A 527 -14.92 -10.86 -6.81
N TRP A 528 -14.82 -10.64 -8.11
CA TRP A 528 -13.72 -11.14 -8.90
C TRP A 528 -13.23 -10.04 -9.86
N ASN A 529 -11.98 -10.11 -10.18
CA ASN A 529 -11.34 -9.22 -11.14
C ASN A 529 -10.66 -10.06 -12.22
N ALA A 530 -10.83 -9.65 -13.48
CA ALA A 530 -10.07 -10.14 -14.61
C ALA A 530 -9.32 -8.97 -15.26
N GLU A 531 -8.09 -9.21 -15.66
CA GLU A 531 -7.24 -8.21 -16.30
C GLU A 531 -6.45 -8.81 -17.45
N MET A 532 -6.29 -8.03 -18.51
CA MET A 532 -5.35 -8.27 -19.59
C MET A 532 -4.48 -7.03 -19.77
N GLY A 533 -3.19 -7.22 -19.97
CA GLY A 533 -2.29 -6.08 -20.10
C GLY A 533 -1.04 -6.36 -20.91
N ILE A 534 -0.41 -5.28 -21.35
CA ILE A 534 0.88 -5.28 -22.03
C ILE A 534 1.81 -4.29 -21.34
N LYS A 535 3.02 -4.73 -21.09
CA LYS A 535 4.11 -3.90 -20.61
C LYS A 535 5.24 -3.89 -21.63
N GLN A 536 5.59 -2.70 -22.12
CA GLN A 536 6.60 -2.49 -23.13
C GLN A 536 7.71 -1.59 -22.61
N GLY A 537 8.89 -2.14 -22.40
CA GLY A 537 10.10 -1.35 -22.10
C GLY A 537 10.66 -0.68 -23.35
N PHE A 538 11.26 0.49 -23.16
CA PHE A 538 11.96 1.22 -24.21
C PHE A 538 13.25 1.83 -23.67
N SER A 539 14.23 1.97 -24.56
CA SER A 539 15.54 2.56 -24.22
C SER A 539 16.14 3.26 -25.43
N PRO A 540 15.52 4.33 -26.00
CA PRO A 540 16.09 5.13 -27.08
C PRO A 540 17.16 6.09 -26.56
N GLY A 541 18.41 5.93 -26.99
CA GLY A 541 19.53 6.79 -26.58
C GLY A 541 19.71 6.80 -25.06
N ASN A 542 19.66 7.99 -24.46
CA ASN A 542 19.84 8.20 -23.02
C ASN A 542 18.51 8.17 -22.22
N VAL A 543 17.42 7.77 -22.84
CA VAL A 543 16.10 7.66 -22.19
C VAL A 543 15.75 6.21 -22.00
N GLN A 544 15.31 5.83 -20.81
CA GLN A 544 14.81 4.49 -20.52
C GLN A 544 13.49 4.57 -19.75
N GLY A 545 12.63 3.60 -20.02
CA GLY A 545 11.32 3.57 -19.38
C GLY A 545 10.49 2.39 -19.85
N TYR A 546 9.22 2.43 -19.46
CA TYR A 546 8.23 1.49 -19.97
C TYR A 546 6.85 2.15 -20.12
N ALA A 547 6.06 1.60 -21.03
CA ALA A 547 4.62 1.81 -21.12
C ALA A 547 3.91 0.56 -20.59
N ASP A 548 2.83 0.76 -19.84
CA ASP A 548 1.98 -0.31 -19.32
C ASP A 548 0.52 0.02 -19.64
N ALA A 549 -0.15 -0.86 -20.36
CA ALA A 549 -1.58 -0.72 -20.67
C ALA A 549 -2.33 -1.95 -20.17
N ALA A 550 -3.47 -1.73 -19.54
CA ALA A 550 -4.32 -2.78 -19.01
C ALA A 550 -5.81 -2.51 -19.25
N LEU A 551 -6.55 -3.55 -19.60
CA LEU A 551 -8.01 -3.60 -19.55
C LEU A 551 -8.39 -4.40 -18.32
N PHE A 552 -9.32 -3.89 -17.53
CA PHE A 552 -9.77 -4.56 -16.31
C PHE A 552 -11.29 -4.62 -16.22
N TRP A 553 -11.76 -5.70 -15.58
CA TRP A 553 -13.17 -5.95 -15.34
C TRP A 553 -13.34 -6.51 -13.93
N THR A 554 -14.11 -5.84 -13.10
CA THR A 554 -14.40 -6.25 -11.72
C THR A 554 -15.91 -6.38 -11.53
N GLU A 555 -16.36 -7.51 -11.03
CA GLU A 555 -17.74 -7.75 -10.63
C GLU A 555 -17.81 -7.89 -9.11
N TYR A 556 -18.80 -7.25 -8.51
CA TYR A 556 -19.11 -7.37 -7.09
C TYR A 556 -20.47 -8.01 -6.90
N ARG A 557 -20.59 -8.79 -5.84
CA ARG A 557 -21.84 -9.34 -5.32
C ARG A 557 -21.95 -8.96 -3.85
N ASP A 558 -23.16 -8.56 -3.45
CA ASP A 558 -23.46 -8.13 -2.08
C ASP A 558 -22.57 -6.97 -1.60
N MET A 559 -22.24 -6.04 -2.51
CA MET A 559 -21.41 -4.88 -2.21
C MET A 559 -22.00 -4.05 -1.09
N ILE A 560 -21.21 -3.70 -0.07
CA ILE A 560 -21.68 -2.93 1.09
C ILE A 560 -21.51 -1.44 0.79
N GLU A 561 -22.61 -0.67 0.87
CA GLU A 561 -22.56 0.79 0.80
C GLU A 561 -23.53 1.42 1.80
N PHE A 562 -23.19 2.61 2.29
CA PHE A 562 -24.11 3.42 3.07
C PHE A 562 -25.14 4.07 2.15
N THR A 563 -26.41 3.95 2.52
CA THR A 563 -27.52 4.56 1.80
C THR A 563 -28.35 5.41 2.76
N PHE A 564 -28.74 6.58 2.30
CA PHE A 564 -29.63 7.46 3.03
C PHE A 564 -31.08 7.06 2.78
N GLY A 565 -31.89 7.00 3.84
CA GLY A 565 -33.30 6.63 3.72
C GLY A 565 -33.99 6.60 5.09
N GLN A 566 -35.20 6.03 5.08
CA GLN A 566 -36.02 5.83 6.26
C GLN A 566 -35.88 4.39 6.76
N HIS A 567 -35.55 4.24 8.03
CA HIS A 567 -35.22 2.95 8.64
C HIS A 567 -36.18 2.66 9.81
N TYR A 568 -37.49 2.62 9.49
CA TYR A 568 -38.53 2.36 10.48
C TYR A 568 -38.34 0.97 11.12
N PRO A 569 -38.63 0.87 12.44
CA PRO A 569 -38.64 -0.42 13.12
C PRO A 569 -39.74 -1.31 12.56
N PRO A 570 -39.53 -2.65 12.55
CA PRO A 570 -40.57 -3.58 12.14
C PRO A 570 -41.88 -3.36 12.91
N GLY A 571 -43.02 -3.24 12.21
CA GLY A 571 -44.34 -3.06 12.79
C GLY A 571 -44.83 -1.60 12.92
N LEU A 572 -44.03 -0.61 12.56
CA LEU A 572 -44.49 0.78 12.45
C LEU A 572 -45.21 1.00 11.11
N THR A 573 -46.54 0.91 11.12
CA THR A 573 -47.39 0.96 9.90
C THR A 573 -47.82 2.38 9.51
N ASN A 574 -47.87 3.31 10.44
CA ASN A 574 -48.31 4.69 10.21
C ASN A 574 -47.32 5.67 10.84
N PRO A 575 -46.16 5.92 10.20
CA PRO A 575 -45.14 6.81 10.75
C PRO A 575 -45.65 8.25 10.81
N THR A 576 -45.46 8.88 11.96
CA THR A 576 -45.70 10.31 12.19
C THR A 576 -44.56 11.16 11.60
N LEU A 577 -44.73 12.49 11.56
CA LEU A 577 -43.63 13.39 11.20
C LEU A 577 -42.43 13.28 12.17
N ILE A 578 -42.69 13.01 13.44
CA ILE A 578 -41.63 12.78 14.44
C ILE A 578 -40.89 11.49 14.14
N ASP A 579 -41.60 10.43 13.77
CA ASP A 579 -40.98 9.16 13.37
C ASP A 579 -40.15 9.33 12.10
N PHE A 580 -40.61 10.14 11.14
CA PHE A 580 -39.81 10.47 9.97
C PHE A 580 -38.44 11.01 10.35
N PHE A 581 -38.35 12.04 11.20
CA PHE A 581 -37.08 12.60 11.65
C PHE A 581 -36.29 11.65 12.56
N ASN A 582 -36.96 10.83 13.35
CA ASN A 582 -36.28 9.87 14.22
C ASN A 582 -35.62 8.71 13.46
N TYR A 583 -36.19 8.28 12.36
CA TYR A 583 -35.75 7.09 11.61
C TYR A 583 -35.18 7.40 10.22
N THR A 584 -34.93 8.67 9.91
CA THR A 584 -34.24 9.07 8.67
C THR A 584 -32.74 9.23 8.93
N GLY A 585 -31.93 8.61 8.07
CA GLY A 585 -30.47 8.68 8.18
C GLY A 585 -29.76 7.69 7.27
N PHE A 586 -28.49 7.42 7.55
CA PHE A 586 -27.68 6.47 6.83
C PHE A 586 -27.72 5.08 7.47
N ARG A 587 -27.67 4.07 6.63
CA ARG A 587 -27.51 2.67 7.04
C ARG A 587 -26.70 1.91 6.01
N ALA A 588 -25.78 1.05 6.46
CA ALA A 588 -25.03 0.18 5.57
C ALA A 588 -25.93 -0.97 5.07
N TYR A 589 -25.90 -1.23 3.76
CA TYR A 589 -26.64 -2.32 3.12
C TYR A 589 -25.75 -3.08 2.14
N ASN A 590 -26.04 -4.35 1.94
CA ASN A 590 -25.54 -5.08 0.80
C ASN A 590 -26.34 -4.63 -0.45
N ILE A 591 -25.77 -3.73 -1.22
CA ILE A 591 -26.36 -3.24 -2.47
C ILE A 591 -26.05 -4.23 -3.60
N THR A 592 -26.64 -5.34 -3.65
CA THR A 592 -26.59 -6.39 -4.67
C THR A 592 -25.36 -6.42 -5.61
N ASN A 593 -25.54 -6.38 -6.95
CA ASN A 593 -24.47 -6.62 -7.92
C ASN A 593 -23.98 -5.31 -8.52
N ALA A 594 -22.68 -5.13 -8.54
CA ALA A 594 -22.04 -3.96 -9.15
C ALA A 594 -20.93 -4.40 -10.10
N ARG A 595 -20.61 -3.56 -11.08
CA ARG A 595 -19.54 -3.78 -12.03
C ARG A 595 -18.71 -2.52 -12.20
N ILE A 596 -17.39 -2.69 -12.24
CA ILE A 596 -16.45 -1.64 -12.64
C ILE A 596 -15.56 -2.20 -13.74
N ALA A 597 -15.74 -1.69 -14.95
CA ALA A 597 -14.90 -2.04 -16.09
C ALA A 597 -14.14 -0.80 -16.56
N GLY A 598 -12.94 -0.98 -17.09
CA GLY A 598 -12.17 0.17 -17.52
C GLY A 598 -10.84 -0.18 -18.18
N MET A 599 -10.09 0.86 -18.45
CA MET A 599 -8.73 0.76 -18.98
C MET A 599 -7.80 1.71 -18.24
N GLU A 600 -6.54 1.33 -18.22
CA GLU A 600 -5.46 2.13 -17.64
C GLU A 600 -4.26 2.10 -18.58
N VAL A 601 -3.63 3.26 -18.81
CA VAL A 601 -2.41 3.39 -19.59
C VAL A 601 -1.42 4.23 -18.80
N ASN A 602 -0.22 3.73 -18.60
CA ASN A 602 0.85 4.37 -17.87
C ASN A 602 2.12 4.45 -18.70
N PHE A 603 2.79 5.58 -18.65
CA PHE A 603 4.13 5.79 -19.17
C PHE A 603 5.02 6.26 -18.02
N THR A 604 6.16 5.64 -17.85
CA THR A 604 7.15 6.11 -16.88
C THR A 604 8.55 5.95 -17.45
N GLY A 605 9.40 6.92 -17.16
CA GLY A 605 10.74 6.89 -17.68
C GLY A 605 11.66 7.93 -17.02
N ARG A 606 12.94 7.76 -17.30
CA ARG A 606 14.00 8.67 -16.90
C ARG A 606 15.03 8.80 -18.01
N GLY A 607 15.75 9.90 -18.02
CA GLY A 607 16.78 10.11 -19.03
C GLY A 607 17.70 11.27 -18.70
N SER A 608 18.59 11.57 -19.65
CA SER A 608 19.46 12.73 -19.59
C SER A 608 19.58 13.40 -20.97
N ALA A 609 19.65 14.73 -20.95
CA ALA A 609 19.90 15.58 -22.10
C ALA A 609 21.02 16.57 -21.74
N GLY A 610 22.23 16.31 -22.23
CA GLY A 610 23.44 17.02 -21.78
C GLY A 610 23.64 16.86 -20.27
N ILE A 611 23.68 17.95 -19.54
CA ILE A 611 23.82 17.98 -18.07
C ILE A 611 22.49 17.83 -17.31
N ALA A 612 21.36 17.92 -18.01
CA ALA A 612 20.05 17.78 -17.40
C ALA A 612 19.67 16.31 -17.24
N LYS A 613 19.26 15.90 -16.05
CA LYS A 613 18.61 14.62 -15.77
C LYS A 613 17.12 14.86 -15.61
N PHE A 614 16.29 13.96 -16.14
CA PHE A 614 14.85 14.10 -16.00
C PHE A 614 14.17 12.77 -15.70
N THR A 615 13.04 12.85 -15.00
CA THR A 615 12.10 11.76 -14.82
C THR A 615 10.72 12.21 -15.26
N PHE A 616 9.94 11.29 -15.80
CA PHE A 616 8.57 11.57 -16.19
C PHE A 616 7.66 10.39 -15.88
N SER A 617 6.43 10.68 -15.57
CA SER A 617 5.35 9.71 -15.55
C SER A 617 4.06 10.36 -16.05
N ALA A 618 3.28 9.61 -16.82
CA ALA A 618 1.97 10.01 -17.28
C ALA A 618 1.04 8.79 -17.21
N GLY A 619 -0.15 8.97 -16.67
CA GLY A 619 -1.10 7.91 -16.57
C GLY A 619 -2.53 8.39 -16.81
N TYR A 620 -3.32 7.55 -17.45
CA TYR A 620 -4.73 7.75 -17.67
C TYR A 620 -5.50 6.52 -17.24
N THR A 621 -6.58 6.73 -16.47
CA THR A 621 -7.49 5.69 -16.06
C THR A 621 -8.92 6.09 -16.43
N TYR A 622 -9.61 5.19 -17.13
CA TYR A 622 -11.04 5.25 -17.36
C TYR A 622 -11.73 4.17 -16.55
N THR A 623 -12.83 4.51 -15.88
CA THR A 623 -13.66 3.56 -15.13
C THR A 623 -15.14 3.77 -15.47
N ASN A 624 -15.86 2.66 -15.63
CA ASN A 624 -17.31 2.65 -15.81
C ASN A 624 -17.97 1.90 -14.64
N PRO A 625 -18.36 2.60 -13.55
CA PRO A 625 -18.91 2.00 -12.34
C PRO A 625 -20.44 1.90 -12.42
N VAL A 626 -20.98 0.70 -12.61
CA VAL A 626 -22.40 0.45 -12.82
C VAL A 626 -23.01 -0.31 -11.65
N ASP A 627 -24.17 0.16 -11.17
CA ASP A 627 -25.09 -0.62 -10.33
C ASP A 627 -25.99 -1.48 -11.22
N LYS A 628 -25.78 -2.80 -11.23
CA LYS A 628 -26.49 -3.74 -12.13
C LYS A 628 -27.92 -4.04 -11.69
N ASP A 629 -28.26 -3.74 -10.44
CA ASP A 629 -29.59 -3.98 -9.89
C ASP A 629 -30.37 -2.68 -9.62
N PHE A 630 -29.88 -1.58 -10.16
CA PHE A 630 -30.60 -0.33 -10.14
C PHE A 630 -32.01 -0.49 -10.72
N GLY A 631 -33.02 0.02 -10.00
CA GLY A 631 -34.45 -0.10 -10.38
C GLY A 631 -35.12 -1.42 -10.01
N LYS A 632 -34.39 -2.42 -9.49
CA LYS A 632 -34.97 -3.68 -8.97
C LYS A 632 -35.36 -3.57 -7.48
N ARG A 633 -34.98 -2.48 -6.84
CA ARG A 633 -35.19 -2.23 -5.41
C ARG A 633 -36.20 -1.12 -5.22
N GLU A 634 -37.22 -1.41 -4.42
CA GLU A 634 -38.10 -0.37 -3.91
C GLU A 634 -37.36 0.39 -2.80
N ASN A 635 -37.20 1.72 -2.98
CA ASN A 635 -36.84 2.72 -1.98
C ASN A 635 -35.51 2.59 -1.18
N THR A 636 -34.56 1.74 -1.56
CA THR A 636 -33.30 1.62 -0.82
C THR A 636 -32.13 2.42 -1.41
N ALA A 637 -32.27 2.94 -2.62
CA ALA A 637 -31.20 3.71 -3.26
C ALA A 637 -31.37 5.20 -3.01
N SER A 638 -30.41 5.80 -2.32
CA SER A 638 -30.32 7.26 -2.16
C SER A 638 -29.91 7.99 -3.43
N THR A 639 -30.14 7.38 -4.60
CA THR A 639 -29.77 7.91 -5.92
C THR A 639 -30.81 7.53 -6.98
N ASN A 640 -30.88 8.34 -8.05
CA ASN A 640 -31.71 8.09 -9.23
C ASN A 640 -30.91 7.68 -10.48
N LYS A 641 -29.64 7.31 -10.32
CA LYS A 641 -28.71 6.92 -11.40
C LYS A 641 -28.21 5.50 -11.19
N ASN A 642 -28.07 4.73 -12.28
CA ASN A 642 -27.50 3.39 -12.26
C ASN A 642 -25.95 3.39 -12.22
N ILE A 643 -25.37 4.40 -11.60
CA ILE A 643 -23.94 4.62 -11.44
C ILE A 643 -23.62 4.48 -9.96
N LEU A 644 -22.55 3.79 -9.60
CA LEU A 644 -22.09 3.75 -8.22
C LEU A 644 -21.74 5.16 -7.72
N LYS A 645 -22.17 5.49 -6.51
CA LYS A 645 -21.95 6.81 -5.92
C LYS A 645 -20.47 7.08 -5.68
N TYR A 646 -20.06 8.35 -5.77
CA TYR A 646 -18.72 8.85 -5.41
C TYR A 646 -17.60 8.20 -6.21
N ARG A 647 -17.77 8.03 -7.54
CA ARG A 647 -16.75 7.51 -8.46
C ARG A 647 -16.45 8.51 -9.56
N PHE A 648 -15.19 8.55 -9.95
CA PHE A 648 -14.72 9.30 -11.10
C PHE A 648 -14.69 8.40 -12.33
N TYR A 649 -15.07 8.94 -13.50
CA TYR A 649 -14.96 8.23 -14.78
C TYR A 649 -13.56 8.35 -15.37
N HIS A 650 -12.97 9.53 -15.29
CA HIS A 650 -11.68 9.84 -15.89
C HIS A 650 -10.73 10.37 -14.84
N ASN A 651 -9.49 9.88 -14.88
CA ASN A 651 -8.39 10.35 -14.08
C ASN A 651 -7.12 10.43 -14.93
N VAL A 652 -6.43 11.57 -14.92
CA VAL A 652 -5.14 11.78 -15.58
C VAL A 652 -4.13 12.27 -14.54
N LYS A 653 -2.97 11.63 -14.52
CA LYS A 653 -1.84 12.00 -13.66
C LYS A 653 -0.62 12.24 -14.53
N VAL A 654 0.04 13.36 -14.38
CA VAL A 654 1.31 13.65 -15.06
C VAL A 654 2.28 14.21 -14.05
N ALA A 655 3.50 13.70 -14.05
CA ALA A 655 4.60 14.24 -13.28
C ALA A 655 5.85 14.33 -14.16
N PHE A 656 6.54 15.46 -14.06
CA PHE A 656 7.78 15.71 -14.78
C PHE A 656 8.77 16.43 -13.88
N ASP A 657 9.95 15.87 -13.70
CA ASP A 657 11.03 16.42 -12.88
C ASP A 657 12.29 16.57 -13.72
N VAL A 658 12.99 17.69 -13.54
CA VAL A 658 14.29 17.98 -14.15
C VAL A 658 15.27 18.41 -13.09
N SER A 659 16.48 17.89 -13.17
CA SER A 659 17.61 18.28 -12.31
C SER A 659 18.78 18.70 -13.18
N VAL A 660 19.38 19.86 -12.88
CA VAL A 660 20.55 20.41 -13.54
C VAL A 660 21.52 20.88 -12.46
N LYS A 661 22.63 20.16 -12.31
CA LYS A 661 23.60 20.40 -11.23
C LYS A 661 22.91 20.43 -9.86
N GLU A 662 23.01 21.56 -9.15
CA GLU A 662 22.44 21.78 -7.81
C GLU A 662 20.94 22.14 -7.81
N PHE A 663 20.33 22.35 -8.99
CA PHE A 663 18.93 22.76 -9.08
C PHE A 663 18.04 21.65 -9.60
N SER A 664 16.85 21.53 -9.02
CA SER A 664 15.80 20.68 -9.56
C SER A 664 14.45 21.41 -9.55
N THR A 665 13.62 21.08 -10.52
CA THR A 665 12.25 21.58 -10.61
C THR A 665 11.33 20.46 -11.08
N GLY A 666 10.07 20.50 -10.64
CA GLY A 666 9.09 19.51 -11.02
C GLY A 666 7.67 20.08 -11.10
N LEU A 667 6.88 19.50 -11.99
CA LEU A 667 5.45 19.79 -12.16
C LEU A 667 4.65 18.50 -12.01
N ASN A 668 3.57 18.57 -11.25
CA ASN A 668 2.54 17.52 -11.20
C ASN A 668 1.21 18.10 -11.68
N LEU A 669 0.54 17.38 -12.56
CA LEU A 669 -0.82 17.65 -12.98
C LEU A 669 -1.71 16.46 -12.57
N ASP A 670 -2.82 16.78 -11.93
CA ASP A 670 -3.88 15.84 -11.57
C ASP A 670 -5.19 16.34 -12.16
N TYR A 671 -5.81 15.55 -13.03
CA TYR A 671 -7.17 15.78 -13.50
C TYR A 671 -8.07 14.64 -13.08
N HIS A 672 -9.23 14.98 -12.56
CA HIS A 672 -10.31 14.04 -12.35
C HIS A 672 -11.64 14.60 -12.84
N SER A 673 -12.45 13.73 -13.43
CA SER A 673 -13.77 14.11 -13.89
C SER A 673 -14.70 14.46 -12.73
N HIS A 674 -15.78 15.17 -13.02
CA HIS A 674 -16.84 15.40 -12.05
C HIS A 674 -17.44 14.07 -11.54
N ILE A 675 -17.74 14.00 -10.25
CA ILE A 675 -18.48 12.89 -9.64
C ILE A 675 -19.95 13.03 -10.02
N ILE A 676 -20.42 12.20 -10.95
CA ILE A 676 -21.79 12.31 -11.53
C ILE A 676 -22.85 11.96 -10.50
N ASN A 677 -22.57 11.01 -9.59
CA ASN A 677 -23.55 10.47 -8.67
C ASN A 677 -23.07 10.51 -7.21
N ILE A 678 -23.87 11.13 -6.37
CA ILE A 678 -23.73 11.19 -4.90
C ILE A 678 -25.07 10.86 -4.24
N ASP A 679 -25.12 10.82 -2.91
CA ASP A 679 -26.39 10.71 -2.19
C ASP A 679 -27.29 11.94 -2.42
N ARG A 680 -28.49 11.70 -2.91
CA ARG A 680 -29.48 12.77 -3.18
C ARG A 680 -29.82 13.59 -1.96
N ALA A 681 -29.75 13.00 -0.78
CA ALA A 681 -30.00 13.70 0.49
C ALA A 681 -29.08 14.91 0.69
N PHE A 682 -27.94 14.95 0.01
CA PHE A 682 -27.03 16.10 0.05
C PHE A 682 -27.35 17.18 -0.97
N GLU A 683 -28.03 16.83 -2.07
CA GLU A 683 -28.38 17.75 -3.16
C GLU A 683 -29.84 18.27 -3.06
N ASP A 684 -30.76 17.40 -2.61
CA ASP A 684 -32.20 17.70 -2.59
C ASP A 684 -32.67 18.06 -1.16
N SER A 685 -33.77 18.78 -1.06
CA SER A 685 -34.52 18.87 0.17
C SER A 685 -35.06 17.50 0.60
N LEU A 686 -35.15 17.27 1.90
CA LEU A 686 -35.74 16.04 2.42
C LEU A 686 -37.21 15.93 1.98
N ARG A 687 -37.67 14.71 1.72
CA ARG A 687 -39.08 14.47 1.32
C ARG A 687 -39.79 13.63 2.38
N VAL A 688 -40.89 14.17 2.90
CA VAL A 688 -41.81 13.48 3.83
C VAL A 688 -43.03 13.06 3.03
N ASN A 689 -43.31 11.76 2.94
CA ASN A 689 -44.43 11.20 2.15
C ASN A 689 -44.55 11.78 0.75
N GLY A 690 -43.37 11.97 0.09
CA GLY A 690 -43.29 12.53 -1.27
C GLY A 690 -43.36 14.07 -1.34
N VAL A 691 -43.68 14.77 -0.28
CA VAL A 691 -43.71 16.24 -0.20
C VAL A 691 -42.31 16.76 0.22
N ALA A 692 -41.72 17.68 -0.56
CA ALA A 692 -40.46 18.31 -0.21
C ALA A 692 -40.64 19.20 1.04
N VAL A 693 -39.77 18.99 2.02
CA VAL A 693 -39.61 19.88 3.17
C VAL A 693 -38.33 20.70 3.00
N PRO A 694 -38.30 22.00 3.36
CA PRO A 694 -37.15 22.87 3.12
C PRO A 694 -36.01 22.60 4.14
N ILE A 695 -35.64 21.34 4.29
CA ILE A 695 -34.51 20.89 5.12
C ILE A 695 -33.45 20.32 4.21
N PHE A 696 -32.29 20.97 4.20
CA PHE A 696 -31.10 20.57 3.42
C PHE A 696 -30.02 20.14 4.40
N ILE A 697 -29.43 18.98 4.16
CA ILE A 697 -28.26 18.52 4.94
C ILE A 697 -27.04 19.35 4.58
N LEU A 698 -26.91 19.72 3.29
CA LEU A 698 -25.80 20.52 2.76
C LEU A 698 -26.35 21.66 1.88
N PRO A 699 -26.75 22.80 2.50
CA PRO A 699 -27.29 23.92 1.77
C PRO A 699 -26.28 24.44 0.72
N GLY A 700 -26.75 24.66 -0.53
CA GLY A 700 -25.96 25.22 -1.64
C GLY A 700 -25.09 24.19 -2.39
N LEU A 701 -25.11 22.89 -1.99
CA LEU A 701 -24.31 21.86 -2.66
C LEU A 701 -24.80 21.60 -4.09
N TYR A 702 -26.11 21.57 -4.30
CA TYR A 702 -26.68 21.36 -5.63
C TYR A 702 -26.24 22.44 -6.63
N GLU A 703 -26.39 23.72 -6.26
CA GLU A 703 -26.00 24.87 -7.08
C GLU A 703 -24.49 24.87 -7.33
N TYR A 704 -23.69 24.58 -6.32
CA TYR A 704 -22.26 24.45 -6.46
C TYR A 704 -21.89 23.38 -7.50
N ARG A 705 -22.46 22.17 -7.40
CA ARG A 705 -22.21 21.07 -8.32
C ARG A 705 -22.67 21.35 -9.75
N GLN A 706 -23.78 22.04 -9.95
CA GLN A 706 -24.22 22.48 -11.29
C GLN A 706 -23.21 23.46 -11.92
N LYS A 707 -22.63 24.32 -11.13
CA LYS A 707 -21.63 25.30 -11.57
C LYS A 707 -20.25 24.68 -11.83
N HIS A 708 -19.87 23.63 -11.07
CA HIS A 708 -18.57 22.97 -11.10
C HIS A 708 -18.70 21.50 -11.56
N ASN A 709 -19.15 21.28 -12.81
CA ASN A 709 -19.48 19.96 -13.35
C ASN A 709 -18.53 19.45 -14.46
N THR A 710 -17.42 20.12 -14.69
CA THR A 710 -16.45 19.79 -15.75
C THR A 710 -15.26 18.96 -15.30
N GLY A 711 -15.20 18.67 -14.00
CA GLY A 711 -14.02 18.08 -13.36
C GLY A 711 -12.97 19.12 -13.01
N ASP A 712 -11.92 18.69 -12.33
CA ASP A 712 -10.91 19.57 -11.77
C ASP A 712 -9.51 19.22 -12.27
N VAL A 713 -8.74 20.27 -12.60
CA VAL A 713 -7.31 20.20 -12.96
C VAL A 713 -6.52 20.89 -11.88
N LEU A 714 -5.69 20.14 -11.18
CA LEU A 714 -4.78 20.64 -10.17
C LEU A 714 -3.35 20.57 -10.69
N VAL A 715 -2.60 21.66 -10.52
CA VAL A 715 -1.19 21.72 -10.89
C VAL A 715 -0.38 22.10 -9.67
N ASN A 716 0.61 21.30 -9.36
CA ASN A 716 1.56 21.56 -8.28
C ASN A 716 2.94 21.77 -8.89
N TRP A 717 3.65 22.78 -8.40
CA TRP A 717 5.00 23.09 -8.80
C TRP A 717 5.94 23.03 -7.61
N ARG A 718 7.16 22.52 -7.86
CA ARG A 718 8.22 22.46 -6.87
C ARG A 718 9.55 22.88 -7.47
N PHE A 719 10.36 23.47 -6.64
CA PHE A 719 11.73 23.87 -6.94
C PHE A 719 12.61 23.46 -5.76
N ALA A 720 13.82 22.96 -6.05
CA ALA A 720 14.78 22.68 -4.99
C ALA A 720 16.19 23.10 -5.43
N TRP A 721 16.95 23.54 -4.45
CA TRP A 721 18.35 23.91 -4.55
C TRP A 721 19.17 23.12 -3.54
N GLN A 722 20.20 22.43 -4.01
CA GLN A 722 21.09 21.60 -3.21
C GLN A 722 22.52 22.15 -3.28
N PRO A 723 22.85 23.22 -2.50
CA PRO A 723 24.17 23.87 -2.55
C PRO A 723 25.31 23.00 -2.04
N ALA A 724 25.01 21.95 -1.29
CA ALA A 724 25.97 20.96 -0.80
C ALA A 724 25.30 19.58 -0.72
N GLU A 725 26.10 18.51 -0.71
CA GLU A 725 25.60 17.12 -0.59
C GLU A 725 24.64 16.92 0.60
N ARG A 726 24.82 17.69 1.67
CA ARG A 726 24.08 17.55 2.94
C ARG A 726 23.02 18.62 3.17
N LEU A 727 22.83 19.55 2.24
CA LEU A 727 21.87 20.62 2.41
C LEU A 727 21.00 20.74 1.15
N LYS A 728 19.70 20.59 1.32
CA LYS A 728 18.69 20.78 0.28
C LYS A 728 17.61 21.75 0.77
N VAL A 729 17.31 22.76 -0.01
CA VAL A 729 16.23 23.73 0.26
C VAL A 729 15.18 23.56 -0.82
N SER A 730 13.92 23.42 -0.45
CA SER A 730 12.84 23.17 -1.38
C SER A 730 11.70 24.17 -1.19
N PHE A 731 11.10 24.57 -2.29
CA PHE A 731 9.94 25.44 -2.34
C PHE A 731 8.84 24.76 -3.15
N ILE A 732 7.61 24.73 -2.60
CA ILE A 732 6.49 23.99 -3.16
C ILE A 732 5.27 24.90 -3.23
N ILE A 733 4.59 24.90 -4.36
CA ILE A 733 3.26 25.50 -4.51
C ILE A 733 2.29 24.41 -4.92
N ASN A 734 1.37 24.06 -4.04
CA ASN A 734 0.26 23.18 -4.35
C ASN A 734 -0.89 24.01 -4.91
N ASN A 735 -1.64 23.42 -5.86
CA ASN A 735 -2.75 24.11 -6.53
C ASN A 735 -2.34 25.50 -7.08
N LEU A 736 -1.32 25.52 -7.95
CA LEU A 736 -0.66 26.71 -8.51
C LEU A 736 -1.66 27.71 -9.11
N PHE A 737 -2.77 27.24 -9.68
CA PHE A 737 -3.79 28.09 -10.30
C PHE A 737 -4.94 28.47 -9.37
N ASN A 738 -4.80 28.17 -8.07
CA ASN A 738 -5.82 28.43 -7.04
C ASN A 738 -7.21 27.97 -7.48
N ARG A 739 -7.29 26.73 -7.98
CA ARG A 739 -8.52 26.09 -8.41
C ARG A 739 -9.36 25.72 -7.19
N GLU A 740 -10.63 26.05 -7.24
CA GLU A 740 -11.61 25.58 -6.26
C GLU A 740 -12.07 24.18 -6.67
N TYR A 741 -11.98 23.22 -5.77
CA TYR A 741 -12.32 21.80 -6.03
C TYR A 741 -12.81 21.11 -4.77
N MET A 742 -13.55 20.02 -4.94
CA MET A 742 -14.09 19.23 -3.84
C MET A 742 -13.13 18.10 -3.47
N THR A 743 -12.73 18.03 -2.19
CA THR A 743 -11.95 16.93 -1.62
C THR A 743 -12.81 15.83 -1.02
N ARG A 744 -14.06 16.15 -0.69
CA ARG A 744 -15.08 15.24 -0.21
C ARG A 744 -16.46 15.66 -0.75
N PRO A 745 -17.46 14.76 -0.75
CA PRO A 745 -18.78 15.05 -1.29
C PRO A 745 -19.60 16.08 -0.49
N ALA A 746 -19.12 16.36 0.72
CA ALA A 746 -19.81 17.22 1.66
C ALA A 746 -18.84 18.12 2.40
#